data_9746a0b2e7654a54ecbee9daf70490ff
#
_entry.id   9746a0b2e7654a54ecbee9daf70490ff
#
_cell.length_a   1.000
_cell.length_b   1.000
_cell.length_c   1.000
_cell.angle_alpha   90.00
_cell.angle_beta   90.00
_cell.angle_gamma   90.00
#
_symmetry.space_group_name_H-M   'P 1'
#
loop_
_entity.id
_entity.type
_entity.pdbx_description
1 polymer ?
#
loop_
_entity_poly.entity_id
_entity_poly.type
_entity_poly.pdbx_seq_one_letter_code
_entity_poly.pdbx_strand_id
1 'polypeptide(L)'
;MKRKIEFFLRILLALALFCGCFYVVDTTLEFKYDDGVTPIRDFYSFPEDSIDVLMLGSSHLGVNVDTTILCNDYGIGSYKLWGATQPVWNSYYNLVEALKTQHPKVVVLEELCLSHDAEYYEYANAVKNTMGLRWSRNKVEAIFASYERGDRLNAFFPLSQYHSRYAELTQADFHGYFWDNPLSEHNTRDWNAVCPMPEPSQTTERQPVGEKQMTYLKKILYLCKKNNIPLLVMKAPYSAPEAEKARLNTVNDYLKEEGIPVLDCLTNFREYGFDYATDFGDTAGHLNSTGCAKLTAILGQYLKDNYDLPDRTGDPLFAYATPQDAQFLLGKTFTGDGQTEFLDTGKKLYSGSQDYTIFTRFATRCDSSEKVLFSCFSEAEPYRGLLVRLAEDNQLDVVVGGNYYTKLALPEKEWATLAITKQGDQYTFYLEGAQVGTVQSSCENYSGTLLLGCERMANNTLGRLSTVEIDRFELYDNAKSPAECLSWTEENRVNPSREQILQSWKASYAGIEAYTLDAPFRGDGEICVDTGVQLYADPAADWHLTADLLLDDRDGTFLSCFNEEEGAYRGLLVRKAGNILSIQVGEEAVFSTLVFDGAHNILDVEKTGSSYTVRFNGVLLGTADSEAQPYYGSLLVGAERNFDLEPFRQSALTVWSLTVE
;
A
#
# COMPACT_ATOMS: atom_id res chain seq x y z
N MET A 1 17.63 46.68 -40.66
CA MET A 1 16.75 46.57 -39.50
C MET A 1 15.89 45.31 -39.56
N LYS A 2 15.13 45.01 -40.61
CA LYS A 2 14.29 43.79 -40.76
C LYS A 2 15.06 42.48 -40.47
N ARG A 3 16.23 42.24 -41.12
CA ARG A 3 17.03 41.01 -40.90
C ARG A 3 17.50 40.83 -39.46
N LYS A 4 17.79 41.90 -38.71
CA LYS A 4 18.16 41.80 -37.30
C LYS A 4 16.95 41.44 -36.42
N ILE A 5 15.77 41.97 -36.76
CA ILE A 5 14.53 41.65 -36.08
C ILE A 5 14.13 40.18 -36.33
N GLU A 6 14.21 39.71 -37.59
CA GLU A 6 13.96 38.31 -37.95
C GLU A 6 14.91 37.35 -37.27
N PHE A 7 16.20 37.70 -37.17
CA PHE A 7 17.19 36.90 -36.44
C PHE A 7 16.88 36.82 -34.93
N PHE A 8 16.53 37.96 -34.35
CA PHE A 8 16.13 38.00 -32.92
C PHE A 8 14.84 37.21 -32.65
N LEU A 9 13.85 37.28 -33.52
CA LEU A 9 12.62 36.51 -33.42
C LEU A 9 12.89 34.99 -33.55
N ARG A 10 13.80 34.58 -34.43
CA ARG A 10 14.20 33.15 -34.52
C ARG A 10 14.90 32.66 -33.27
N ILE A 11 15.76 33.47 -32.65
CA ILE A 11 16.38 33.12 -31.35
C ILE A 11 15.31 32.99 -30.26
N LEU A 12 14.38 33.95 -30.19
CA LEU A 12 13.29 33.86 -29.20
C LEU A 12 12.42 32.65 -29.42
N LEU A 13 12.09 32.31 -30.66
CA LEU A 13 11.32 31.11 -30.97
C LEU A 13 12.10 29.83 -30.61
N ALA A 14 13.39 29.76 -30.92
CA ALA A 14 14.23 28.64 -30.57
C ALA A 14 14.33 28.45 -29.04
N LEU A 15 14.50 29.57 -28.31
CA LEU A 15 14.49 29.57 -26.86
C LEU A 15 13.13 29.11 -26.28
N ALA A 16 12.04 29.62 -26.85
CA ALA A 16 10.70 29.22 -26.42
C ALA A 16 10.44 27.72 -26.66
N LEU A 17 10.86 27.20 -27.82
CA LEU A 17 10.76 25.76 -28.12
C LEU A 17 11.65 24.93 -27.21
N PHE A 18 12.88 25.35 -26.95
CA PHE A 18 13.77 24.68 -26.01
C PHE A 18 13.19 24.66 -24.60
N CYS A 19 12.72 25.79 -24.08
CA CYS A 19 12.09 25.87 -22.78
C CYS A 19 10.81 24.99 -22.71
N GLY A 20 10.01 24.97 -23.77
CA GLY A 20 8.83 24.11 -23.85
C GLY A 20 9.19 22.62 -23.84
N CYS A 21 10.15 22.21 -24.66
CA CYS A 21 10.62 20.81 -24.64
C CYS A 21 11.24 20.44 -23.30
N PHE A 22 12.08 21.31 -22.74
CA PHE A 22 12.68 21.10 -21.43
C PHE A 22 11.61 20.94 -20.35
N TYR A 23 10.61 21.82 -20.34
CA TYR A 23 9.50 21.75 -19.40
C TYR A 23 8.73 20.43 -19.52
N VAL A 24 8.42 19.97 -20.74
CA VAL A 24 7.74 18.69 -20.95
C VAL A 24 8.56 17.53 -20.43
N VAL A 25 9.86 17.47 -20.74
CA VAL A 25 10.75 16.39 -20.28
C VAL A 25 10.93 16.41 -18.77
N ASP A 26 11.22 17.58 -18.20
CA ASP A 26 11.41 17.77 -16.76
C ASP A 26 10.20 17.26 -15.97
N THR A 27 9.03 17.69 -16.41
CA THR A 27 7.78 17.35 -15.73
C THR A 27 7.31 15.93 -16.01
N THR A 28 7.64 15.33 -17.16
CA THR A 28 7.34 13.90 -17.40
C THR A 28 8.17 13.01 -16.50
N LEU A 29 9.43 13.37 -16.26
CA LEU A 29 10.35 12.59 -15.42
C LEU A 29 10.18 12.87 -13.91
N GLU A 30 9.54 13.96 -13.52
CA GLU A 30 9.29 14.28 -12.10
C GLU A 30 8.38 13.23 -11.44
N PHE A 31 8.67 12.84 -10.20
CA PHE A 31 7.74 12.00 -9.42
C PHE A 31 6.41 12.73 -9.20
N LYS A 32 5.31 12.04 -9.47
CA LYS A 32 3.94 12.60 -9.34
C LYS A 32 3.19 12.04 -8.16
N TYR A 33 3.55 10.82 -7.77
CA TYR A 33 2.95 10.09 -6.67
C TYR A 33 4.06 9.71 -5.69
N ASP A 34 4.05 10.31 -4.52
CA ASP A 34 4.93 9.96 -3.40
C ASP A 34 4.47 10.70 -2.13
N ASP A 35 4.87 10.20 -0.96
CA ASP A 35 4.64 10.83 0.34
C ASP A 35 5.14 12.29 0.33
N GLY A 36 4.27 13.25 0.59
CA GLY A 36 4.57 14.67 0.55
C GLY A 36 4.39 15.33 -0.83
N VAL A 37 4.53 14.60 -1.94
CA VAL A 37 4.25 15.14 -3.29
C VAL A 37 2.77 15.08 -3.60
N THR A 38 2.15 13.91 -3.43
CA THR A 38 0.73 13.69 -3.69
C THR A 38 -0.14 14.60 -2.80
N PRO A 39 0.03 14.67 -1.47
CA PRO A 39 -0.81 15.53 -0.64
C PRO A 39 -0.81 17.01 -1.04
N ILE A 40 0.34 17.56 -1.42
CA ILE A 40 0.40 18.97 -1.82
C ILE A 40 -0.16 19.20 -3.24
N ARG A 41 -0.05 18.22 -4.14
CA ARG A 41 -0.61 18.31 -5.50
C ARG A 41 -2.13 18.22 -5.48
N ASP A 42 -2.67 17.26 -4.74
CA ASP A 42 -4.11 17.07 -4.58
C ASP A 42 -4.75 18.26 -3.89
N PHE A 43 -4.04 18.87 -2.94
CA PHE A 43 -4.48 20.11 -2.30
C PHE A 43 -4.85 21.21 -3.30
N TYR A 44 -4.13 21.33 -4.42
CA TYR A 44 -4.41 22.36 -5.42
C TYR A 44 -5.71 22.13 -6.22
N SER A 45 -6.33 20.97 -6.11
CA SER A 45 -7.63 20.69 -6.72
C SER A 45 -8.82 21.07 -5.83
N PHE A 46 -8.57 21.36 -4.55
CA PHE A 46 -9.64 21.79 -3.65
C PHE A 46 -10.18 23.17 -4.03
N PRO A 47 -11.51 23.35 -4.01
CA PRO A 47 -12.13 24.67 -4.16
C PRO A 47 -11.61 25.65 -3.11
N GLU A 48 -11.59 26.95 -3.44
CA GLU A 48 -11.23 27.98 -2.46
C GLU A 48 -12.17 27.92 -1.25
N ASP A 49 -11.61 28.13 -0.05
CA ASP A 49 -12.33 28.19 1.22
C ASP A 49 -13.19 26.94 1.55
N SER A 50 -12.77 25.78 1.08
CA SER A 50 -13.51 24.53 1.28
C SER A 50 -13.03 23.69 2.46
N ILE A 51 -11.78 23.85 2.92
CA ILE A 51 -11.17 23.03 3.98
C ILE A 51 -11.42 23.69 5.34
N ASP A 52 -12.16 23.00 6.22
CA ASP A 52 -12.45 23.52 7.57
C ASP A 52 -11.32 23.24 8.56
N VAL A 53 -10.69 22.06 8.51
CA VAL A 53 -9.56 21.69 9.35
C VAL A 53 -8.37 21.32 8.46
N LEU A 54 -7.32 22.14 8.53
CA LEU A 54 -6.06 21.88 7.84
C LEU A 54 -5.06 21.25 8.80
N MET A 55 -4.57 20.06 8.46
CA MET A 55 -3.62 19.32 9.28
C MET A 55 -2.23 19.32 8.63
N LEU A 56 -1.19 19.51 9.43
CA LEU A 56 0.21 19.62 9.00
C LEU A 56 1.07 18.66 9.82
N GLY A 57 1.92 17.88 9.20
CA GLY A 57 2.79 16.98 9.95
C GLY A 57 3.57 16.00 9.11
N SER A 58 4.17 15.04 9.78
CA SER A 58 4.95 13.95 9.22
C SER A 58 4.07 12.76 8.80
N SER A 59 4.68 11.61 8.52
CA SER A 59 3.97 10.35 8.33
C SER A 59 3.11 9.96 9.53
N HIS A 60 3.45 10.41 10.75
CA HIS A 60 2.62 10.21 11.95
C HIS A 60 1.30 10.98 11.92
N LEU A 61 1.16 11.99 11.11
CA LEU A 61 -0.13 12.55 10.74
C LEU A 61 -0.73 11.79 9.55
N GLY A 62 0.07 11.64 8.50
CA GLY A 62 -0.39 11.07 7.22
C GLY A 62 -1.00 9.70 7.39
N VAL A 63 -0.33 8.84 8.15
CA VAL A 63 -0.70 7.43 8.36
C VAL A 63 -1.68 7.24 9.53
N ASN A 64 -1.51 8.03 10.60
CA ASN A 64 -2.18 7.77 11.87
C ASN A 64 -3.54 8.48 12.02
N VAL A 65 -3.92 9.33 11.06
CA VAL A 65 -5.23 10.03 11.08
C VAL A 65 -5.99 9.73 9.78
N ASP A 66 -7.22 9.27 9.90
CA ASP A 66 -8.11 9.00 8.77
C ASP A 66 -9.13 10.15 8.61
N THR A 67 -9.00 10.91 7.52
CA THR A 67 -9.91 12.02 7.21
C THR A 67 -11.30 11.56 6.85
N THR A 68 -11.47 10.31 6.43
CA THR A 68 -12.78 9.72 6.13
C THR A 68 -13.58 9.50 7.39
N ILE A 69 -12.95 8.96 8.45
CA ILE A 69 -13.57 8.82 9.77
C ILE A 69 -13.94 10.20 10.31
N LEU A 70 -13.06 11.22 10.17
CA LEU A 70 -13.39 12.59 10.59
C LEU A 70 -14.62 13.13 9.87
N CYS A 71 -14.79 12.89 8.58
CA CYS A 71 -15.96 13.32 7.84
C CYS A 71 -17.20 12.50 8.20
N ASN A 72 -17.13 11.18 8.13
CA ASN A 72 -18.29 10.30 8.23
C ASN A 72 -18.88 10.26 9.65
N ASP A 73 -18.01 10.19 10.68
CA ASP A 73 -18.43 9.98 12.06
C ASP A 73 -18.57 11.29 12.84
N TYR A 74 -17.84 12.34 12.41
CA TYR A 74 -17.79 13.62 13.12
C TYR A 74 -18.28 14.82 12.28
N GLY A 75 -18.52 14.64 10.99
CA GLY A 75 -18.93 15.72 10.08
C GLY A 75 -17.85 16.75 9.82
N ILE A 76 -16.56 16.40 9.95
CA ILE A 76 -15.44 17.33 9.87
C ILE A 76 -14.80 17.29 8.48
N GLY A 77 -14.88 18.40 7.74
CA GLY A 77 -14.19 18.62 6.48
C GLY A 77 -12.72 18.93 6.69
N SER A 78 -11.84 17.95 6.51
CA SER A 78 -10.44 18.08 6.83
C SER A 78 -9.50 17.65 5.71
N TYR A 79 -8.29 18.21 5.69
CA TYR A 79 -7.25 17.84 4.76
C TYR A 79 -5.88 17.79 5.42
N LYS A 80 -5.04 16.82 4.98
CA LYS A 80 -3.68 16.60 5.51
C LYS A 80 -2.63 17.06 4.49
N LEU A 81 -1.81 18.05 4.85
CA LEU A 81 -0.58 18.40 4.15
C LEU A 81 0.60 17.78 4.89
N TRP A 82 0.92 16.56 4.53
CA TRP A 82 1.92 15.74 5.19
C TRP A 82 2.96 15.21 4.23
N GLY A 83 4.08 14.74 4.76
CA GLY A 83 5.12 14.07 4.00
C GLY A 83 5.98 13.18 4.88
N ALA A 84 6.68 12.24 4.24
CA ALA A 84 7.62 11.37 4.94
C ALA A 84 8.65 12.23 5.71
N THR A 85 8.77 11.99 7.02
CA THR A 85 9.68 12.73 7.91
C THR A 85 9.59 14.25 7.69
N GLN A 86 8.38 14.79 7.47
CA GLN A 86 8.18 16.21 7.17
C GLN A 86 8.67 17.10 8.33
N PRO A 87 9.70 17.91 8.13
CA PRO A 87 10.16 18.81 9.17
C PRO A 87 9.25 20.04 9.33
N VAL A 88 9.28 20.65 10.50
CA VAL A 88 8.40 21.79 10.84
C VAL A 88 8.53 22.97 9.87
N TRP A 89 9.68 23.19 9.24
CA TRP A 89 9.82 24.25 8.22
C TRP A 89 9.04 23.94 6.95
N ASN A 90 8.90 22.67 6.56
CA ASN A 90 8.04 22.29 5.45
C ASN A 90 6.56 22.42 5.83
N SER A 91 6.17 22.08 7.06
CA SER A 91 4.82 22.36 7.57
C SER A 91 4.50 23.86 7.52
N TYR A 92 5.47 24.73 7.84
CA TYR A 92 5.31 26.17 7.68
C TYR A 92 5.09 26.59 6.23
N TYR A 93 5.90 26.09 5.27
CA TYR A 93 5.74 26.47 3.86
C TYR A 93 4.47 25.87 3.24
N ASN A 94 4.03 24.70 3.69
CA ASN A 94 2.74 24.12 3.33
C ASN A 94 1.59 24.98 3.86
N LEU A 95 1.68 25.50 5.09
CA LEU A 95 0.71 26.46 5.64
C LEU A 95 0.66 27.75 4.83
N VAL A 96 1.84 28.32 4.51
CA VAL A 96 1.92 29.52 3.65
C VAL A 96 1.27 29.28 2.30
N GLU A 97 1.46 28.09 1.72
CA GLU A 97 0.84 27.72 0.44
C GLU A 97 -0.68 27.62 0.57
N ALA A 98 -1.13 26.88 1.60
CA ALA A 98 -2.55 26.65 1.85
C ALA A 98 -3.32 27.93 2.07
N LEU A 99 -2.78 28.86 2.84
CA LEU A 99 -3.42 30.16 3.12
C LEU A 99 -3.53 31.12 1.93
N LYS A 100 -3.07 30.72 0.75
CA LYS A 100 -3.35 31.48 -0.49
C LYS A 100 -4.77 31.28 -1.02
N THR A 101 -5.36 30.12 -0.72
CA THR A 101 -6.67 29.72 -1.27
C THR A 101 -7.64 29.19 -0.21
N GLN A 102 -7.16 28.94 1.02
CA GLN A 102 -7.96 28.37 2.10
C GLN A 102 -7.92 29.23 3.35
N HIS A 103 -9.03 29.31 4.06
CA HIS A 103 -9.16 29.97 5.36
C HIS A 103 -9.73 28.98 6.40
N PRO A 104 -8.93 27.98 6.81
CA PRO A 104 -9.42 26.92 7.69
C PRO A 104 -9.87 27.50 9.04
N LYS A 105 -10.88 26.85 9.64
CA LYS A 105 -11.38 27.19 10.98
C LYS A 105 -10.38 26.79 12.07
N VAL A 106 -9.59 25.74 11.81
CA VAL A 106 -8.54 25.22 12.71
C VAL A 106 -7.36 24.71 11.91
N VAL A 107 -6.16 24.98 12.39
CA VAL A 107 -4.94 24.30 11.95
C VAL A 107 -4.52 23.31 13.03
N VAL A 108 -4.25 22.06 12.64
CA VAL A 108 -3.67 21.04 13.52
C VAL A 108 -2.23 20.80 13.08
N LEU A 109 -1.28 20.92 14.03
CA LEU A 109 0.13 20.62 13.81
C LEU A 109 0.51 19.35 14.57
N GLU A 110 0.93 18.32 13.85
CA GLU A 110 1.51 17.12 14.46
C GLU A 110 2.96 17.40 14.89
N GLU A 111 3.32 16.96 16.10
CA GLU A 111 4.49 17.48 16.84
C GLU A 111 5.78 16.68 16.63
N LEU A 112 5.76 15.47 16.03
CA LEU A 112 6.95 14.61 15.94
C LEU A 112 8.19 15.35 15.43
N CYS A 113 8.02 16.18 14.41
CA CYS A 113 9.12 16.94 13.81
C CYS A 113 9.82 17.94 14.75
N LEU A 114 9.23 18.23 15.90
CA LEU A 114 9.82 19.10 16.96
C LEU A 114 10.66 18.28 17.96
N SER A 115 10.57 16.96 17.95
CA SER A 115 11.40 16.08 18.80
C SER A 115 12.84 15.96 18.31
N HIS A 116 13.07 16.25 17.03
CA HIS A 116 14.37 16.14 16.37
C HIS A 116 15.14 17.46 16.46
N ASP A 117 16.48 17.38 16.41
CA ASP A 117 17.36 18.55 16.48
C ASP A 117 18.21 18.74 15.20
N ALA A 118 17.97 17.92 14.18
CA ALA A 118 18.68 18.02 12.90
C ALA A 118 18.38 19.35 12.20
N GLU A 119 19.41 20.01 11.69
CA GLU A 119 19.29 21.25 10.91
C GLU A 119 18.76 20.98 9.50
N TYR A 120 19.11 19.83 8.94
CA TYR A 120 18.63 19.31 7.64
C TYR A 120 18.31 17.84 7.80
N TYR A 121 17.34 17.37 7.00
CA TYR A 121 17.01 15.96 6.87
C TYR A 121 17.67 15.38 5.62
N GLU A 122 17.60 14.07 5.46
CA GLU A 122 18.11 13.39 4.28
C GLU A 122 17.58 14.03 3.01
N TYR A 123 18.44 14.05 1.98
CA TYR A 123 18.14 14.66 0.70
C TYR A 123 16.84 14.16 0.06
N ALA A 124 16.58 12.84 0.10
CA ALA A 124 15.36 12.23 -0.43
C ALA A 124 14.09 12.79 0.24
N ASN A 125 14.12 12.96 1.57
CA ASN A 125 13.01 13.54 2.32
C ASN A 125 12.81 15.03 2.01
N ALA A 126 13.89 15.78 1.79
CA ALA A 126 13.80 17.18 1.37
C ALA A 126 13.15 17.30 -0.01
N VAL A 127 13.46 16.38 -0.94
CA VAL A 127 12.85 16.27 -2.25
C VAL A 127 11.35 16.04 -2.13
N LYS A 128 10.92 14.98 -1.42
CA LYS A 128 9.51 14.65 -1.21
C LYS A 128 8.71 15.81 -0.65
N ASN A 129 9.26 16.52 0.32
CA ASN A 129 8.59 17.62 1.02
C ASN A 129 8.62 18.98 0.30
N THR A 130 9.27 19.12 -0.86
CA THR A 130 9.35 20.39 -1.59
C THR A 130 8.89 20.30 -3.03
N MET A 131 8.93 19.11 -3.63
CA MET A 131 8.69 18.93 -5.05
C MET A 131 7.25 19.27 -5.46
N GLY A 132 6.25 18.83 -4.69
CA GLY A 132 4.84 19.05 -4.98
C GLY A 132 4.41 20.54 -5.01
N LEU A 133 5.17 21.43 -4.36
CA LEU A 133 4.87 22.86 -4.35
C LEU A 133 4.97 23.48 -5.76
N ARG A 134 3.99 24.31 -6.14
CA ARG A 134 4.06 25.10 -7.37
C ARG A 134 5.18 26.12 -7.32
N TRP A 135 5.84 26.37 -8.45
CA TRP A 135 6.91 27.36 -8.57
C TRP A 135 6.44 28.75 -8.12
N SER A 136 7.04 29.25 -7.07
CA SER A 136 6.70 30.51 -6.42
C SER A 136 7.85 30.93 -5.49
N ARG A 137 7.77 32.16 -4.95
CA ARG A 137 8.68 32.59 -3.88
C ARG A 137 8.65 31.63 -2.68
N ASN A 138 7.48 31.09 -2.34
CA ASN A 138 7.29 30.15 -1.24
C ASN A 138 8.10 28.85 -1.49
N LYS A 139 8.02 28.24 -2.69
CA LYS A 139 8.83 27.08 -3.05
C LYS A 139 10.35 27.36 -2.98
N VAL A 140 10.78 28.52 -3.49
CA VAL A 140 12.19 28.93 -3.43
C VAL A 140 12.67 29.01 -1.97
N GLU A 141 11.91 29.66 -1.10
CA GLU A 141 12.22 29.75 0.32
C GLU A 141 12.20 28.38 1.02
N ALA A 142 11.26 27.50 0.65
CA ALA A 142 11.20 26.12 1.14
C ALA A 142 12.46 25.31 0.73
N ILE A 143 12.93 25.46 -0.50
CA ILE A 143 14.18 24.84 -0.97
C ILE A 143 15.36 25.34 -0.14
N PHE A 144 15.48 26.67 0.08
CA PHE A 144 16.57 27.22 0.88
C PHE A 144 16.55 26.74 2.33
N ALA A 145 15.36 26.46 2.87
CA ALA A 145 15.20 25.93 4.23
C ALA A 145 15.49 24.44 4.33
N SER A 146 15.16 23.66 3.29
CA SER A 146 15.16 22.19 3.34
C SER A 146 16.48 21.56 2.89
N TYR A 147 17.25 22.23 2.03
CA TYR A 147 18.46 21.65 1.45
C TYR A 147 19.73 22.30 2.00
N GLU A 148 20.75 21.49 2.22
CA GLU A 148 22.10 21.98 2.44
C GLU A 148 22.59 22.81 1.25
N ARG A 149 23.52 23.69 1.50
CA ARG A 149 24.01 24.64 0.46
C ARG A 149 24.49 23.97 -0.81
N GLY A 150 25.08 22.76 -0.69
CA GLY A 150 25.60 22.00 -1.82
C GLY A 150 24.51 21.45 -2.73
N ASP A 151 23.34 21.14 -2.18
CA ASP A 151 22.26 20.44 -2.85
C ASP A 151 21.19 21.37 -3.45
N ARG A 152 21.20 22.64 -3.05
CA ARG A 152 20.18 23.62 -3.45
C ARG A 152 20.05 23.76 -4.97
N LEU A 153 21.17 23.71 -5.69
CA LEU A 153 21.16 23.83 -7.13
C LEU A 153 20.40 22.68 -7.79
N ASN A 154 20.57 21.46 -7.29
CA ASN A 154 19.87 20.29 -7.80
C ASN A 154 18.35 20.41 -7.59
N ALA A 155 17.91 20.99 -6.46
CA ALA A 155 16.51 21.23 -6.18
C ALA A 155 15.83 22.23 -7.15
N PHE A 156 16.60 23.09 -7.81
CA PHE A 156 16.09 23.99 -8.86
C PHE A 156 16.01 23.32 -10.23
N PHE A 157 16.65 22.18 -10.43
CA PHE A 157 16.67 21.43 -11.69
C PHE A 157 16.27 19.98 -11.45
N PRO A 158 14.97 19.67 -11.26
CA PRO A 158 14.46 18.31 -10.98
C PRO A 158 14.97 17.28 -11.98
N LEU A 159 15.10 17.64 -13.26
CA LEU A 159 15.64 16.75 -14.29
C LEU A 159 17.03 16.17 -13.94
N SER A 160 17.88 16.92 -13.22
CA SER A 160 19.18 16.40 -12.77
C SER A 160 19.06 15.26 -11.78
N GLN A 161 17.94 15.17 -11.08
CA GLN A 161 17.64 14.15 -10.06
C GLN A 161 16.94 12.93 -10.67
N TYR A 162 16.08 13.15 -11.67
CA TYR A 162 15.19 12.13 -12.22
C TYR A 162 15.50 11.74 -13.66
N HIS A 163 16.61 12.19 -14.23
CA HIS A 163 16.95 11.89 -15.62
C HIS A 163 17.00 10.39 -15.93
N SER A 164 17.31 9.54 -14.94
CA SER A 164 17.33 8.07 -15.08
C SER A 164 15.94 7.43 -15.10
N ARG A 165 14.89 8.13 -14.62
CA ARG A 165 13.52 7.60 -14.58
C ARG A 165 12.89 7.33 -15.95
N TYR A 166 13.53 7.71 -17.04
CA TYR A 166 13.01 7.39 -18.38
C TYR A 166 12.73 5.90 -18.60
N ALA A 167 13.42 5.02 -17.87
CA ALA A 167 13.22 3.58 -17.91
C ALA A 167 12.09 3.08 -16.98
N GLU A 168 11.58 3.93 -16.09
CA GLU A 168 10.58 3.61 -15.08
C GLU A 168 9.22 4.30 -15.35
N LEU A 169 9.10 4.98 -16.50
CA LEU A 169 7.88 5.72 -16.83
C LEU A 169 6.72 4.78 -17.08
N THR A 170 5.62 5.04 -16.40
CA THR A 170 4.35 4.34 -16.55
C THR A 170 3.30 5.24 -17.21
N GLN A 171 2.16 4.69 -17.58
CA GLN A 171 1.05 5.47 -18.11
C GLN A 171 0.60 6.57 -17.11
N ALA A 172 0.71 6.31 -15.82
CA ALA A 172 0.41 7.27 -14.76
C ALA A 172 1.28 8.53 -14.82
N ASP A 173 2.55 8.43 -15.23
CA ASP A 173 3.45 9.58 -15.37
C ASP A 173 2.99 10.56 -16.47
N PHE A 174 2.26 10.06 -17.46
CA PHE A 174 1.69 10.88 -18.53
C PHE A 174 0.29 11.39 -18.20
N HIS A 175 -0.52 10.60 -17.47
CA HIS A 175 -1.88 10.98 -17.10
C HIS A 175 -1.93 12.14 -16.09
N GLY A 176 -1.13 12.12 -15.05
CA GLY A 176 -1.06 13.17 -14.03
C GLY A 176 -0.62 14.54 -14.53
N TYR A 177 -0.36 14.68 -15.82
CA TYR A 177 0.13 15.89 -16.44
C TYR A 177 -0.94 16.72 -17.14
N PHE A 178 -1.87 16.05 -17.80
CA PHE A 178 -2.84 16.65 -18.71
C PHE A 178 -4.27 16.56 -18.22
N TRP A 179 -4.51 15.85 -17.14
CA TRP A 179 -5.85 15.60 -16.61
C TRP A 179 -5.87 15.98 -15.14
N ASP A 180 -6.97 16.57 -14.72
CA ASP A 180 -7.22 16.79 -13.30
C ASP A 180 -7.07 15.46 -12.60
N ASN A 181 -6.12 15.41 -11.68
CA ASN A 181 -5.93 14.23 -10.85
C ASN A 181 -7.23 14.03 -10.06
N PRO A 182 -7.91 12.89 -10.18
CA PRO A 182 -8.93 12.59 -9.20
C PRO A 182 -8.24 12.66 -7.85
N LEU A 183 -8.88 13.24 -6.88
CA LEU A 183 -8.42 13.31 -5.48
C LEU A 183 -8.10 11.88 -5.04
N SER A 184 -6.85 11.44 -5.15
CA SER A 184 -6.47 10.04 -5.18
C SER A 184 -5.97 9.50 -3.84
N GLU A 185 -5.70 10.39 -2.89
CA GLU A 185 -5.22 9.94 -1.59
C GLU A 185 -6.20 10.24 -0.47
N HIS A 186 -7.14 9.37 -0.38
CA HIS A 186 -7.87 9.21 0.85
C HIS A 186 -7.25 8.05 1.59
N ASN A 187 -6.58 8.37 2.67
CA ASN A 187 -5.92 7.40 3.50
C ASN A 187 -6.93 6.62 4.35
N THR A 188 -7.68 5.74 3.71
CA THR A 188 -8.18 4.56 4.40
C THR A 188 -7.05 3.53 4.36
N ARG A 189 -6.22 3.51 5.38
CA ARG A 189 -5.16 2.51 5.43
C ARG A 189 -5.70 1.27 6.13
N ASP A 190 -6.13 0.28 5.35
CA ASP A 190 -6.39 -1.07 5.82
C ASP A 190 -5.08 -1.78 6.16
N TRP A 191 -4.42 -1.29 7.16
CA TRP A 191 -3.18 -1.86 7.62
C TRP A 191 -3.37 -2.62 8.92
N ASN A 192 -3.66 -3.91 8.79
CA ASN A 192 -3.94 -4.78 9.92
C ASN A 192 -2.67 -5.47 10.49
N ALA A 193 -1.49 -5.11 9.99
CA ALA A 193 -0.25 -5.60 10.57
C ALA A 193 -0.16 -5.20 12.04
N VAL A 194 0.39 -6.08 12.87
CA VAL A 194 0.65 -5.83 14.28
C VAL A 194 2.15 -5.92 14.53
N CYS A 195 2.73 -4.81 14.93
CA CYS A 195 4.13 -4.70 15.31
C CYS A 195 4.21 -4.20 16.77
N PRO A 196 4.44 -5.08 17.75
CA PRO A 196 4.57 -4.65 19.14
C PRO A 196 5.69 -3.63 19.32
N MET A 197 5.38 -2.50 19.94
CA MET A 197 6.32 -1.42 20.17
C MET A 197 6.60 -1.23 21.67
N PRO A 198 7.81 -0.80 22.07
CA PRO A 198 8.03 -0.40 23.44
C PRO A 198 7.25 0.87 23.76
N GLU A 199 6.75 0.97 24.98
CA GLU A 199 6.11 2.19 25.47
C GLU A 199 7.06 3.38 25.42
N PRO A 200 6.55 4.63 25.24
CA PRO A 200 7.38 5.82 25.18
C PRO A 200 8.02 6.10 26.55
N SER A 201 9.18 6.73 26.53
CA SER A 201 9.81 7.21 27.75
C SER A 201 8.86 8.09 28.57
N GLN A 202 8.80 7.86 29.86
CA GLN A 202 8.00 8.63 30.80
C GLN A 202 8.84 9.76 31.48
N THR A 203 9.97 10.11 30.87
CA THR A 203 10.84 11.17 31.42
C THR A 203 10.08 12.49 31.55
N THR A 204 10.34 13.19 32.66
CA THR A 204 9.87 14.57 32.89
C THR A 204 10.98 15.60 32.65
N GLU A 205 12.16 15.15 32.24
CA GLU A 205 13.30 16.02 31.94
C GLU A 205 13.01 16.94 30.75
N ARG A 206 13.80 18.00 30.62
CA ARG A 206 13.76 18.95 29.51
C ARG A 206 15.11 18.96 28.80
N GLN A 207 15.06 18.94 27.49
CA GLN A 207 16.24 19.16 26.66
C GLN A 207 15.99 20.29 25.67
N PRO A 208 17.03 21.00 25.26
CA PRO A 208 16.90 22.06 24.26
C PRO A 208 16.34 21.49 22.93
N VAL A 209 15.41 22.21 22.35
CA VAL A 209 14.90 21.97 21.01
C VAL A 209 15.80 22.67 20.01
N GLY A 210 15.96 22.11 18.82
CA GLY A 210 16.77 22.73 17.78
C GLY A 210 16.31 24.18 17.47
N GLU A 211 17.26 25.08 17.27
CA GLU A 211 16.95 26.50 17.03
C GLU A 211 16.07 26.69 15.79
N LYS A 212 16.32 25.90 14.74
CA LYS A 212 15.55 25.95 13.51
C LYS A 212 14.12 25.49 13.73
N GLN A 213 13.92 24.38 14.46
CA GLN A 213 12.61 23.86 14.82
C GLN A 213 11.79 24.90 15.57
N MET A 214 12.36 25.50 16.62
CA MET A 214 11.70 26.55 17.40
C MET A 214 11.41 27.80 16.57
N THR A 215 12.32 28.16 15.65
CA THR A 215 12.12 29.32 14.77
C THR A 215 10.89 29.11 13.87
N TYR A 216 10.75 27.91 13.29
CA TYR A 216 9.62 27.64 12.39
C TYR A 216 8.32 27.36 13.15
N LEU A 217 8.36 26.77 14.33
CA LEU A 217 7.20 26.71 15.23
C LEU A 217 6.66 28.12 15.51
N LYS A 218 7.53 29.05 15.91
CA LYS A 218 7.14 30.46 16.15
C LYS A 218 6.56 31.12 14.89
N LYS A 219 7.07 30.82 13.72
CA LYS A 219 6.52 31.31 12.44
C LYS A 219 5.12 30.77 12.18
N ILE A 220 4.86 29.46 12.46
CA ILE A 220 3.53 28.86 12.34
C ILE A 220 2.56 29.55 13.31
N LEU A 221 2.94 29.68 14.60
CA LEU A 221 2.12 30.36 15.59
C LEU A 221 1.77 31.78 15.14
N TYR A 222 2.79 32.54 14.70
CA TYR A 222 2.60 33.92 14.20
C TYR A 222 1.64 33.97 13.03
N LEU A 223 1.77 33.00 12.06
CA LEU A 223 0.96 32.98 10.86
C LEU A 223 -0.50 32.65 11.19
N CYS A 224 -0.74 31.68 12.06
CA CYS A 224 -2.07 31.34 12.54
C CYS A 224 -2.70 32.53 13.29
N LYS A 225 -1.97 33.16 14.23
CA LYS A 225 -2.45 34.35 14.95
C LYS A 225 -2.74 35.51 14.03
N LYS A 226 -1.89 35.79 13.04
CA LYS A 226 -2.10 36.86 12.05
C LYS A 226 -3.37 36.68 11.23
N ASN A 227 -3.75 35.45 10.94
CA ASN A 227 -4.94 35.12 10.17
C ASN A 227 -6.16 34.81 11.04
N ASN A 228 -6.06 34.96 12.36
CA ASN A 228 -7.10 34.64 13.36
C ASN A 228 -7.57 33.15 13.26
N ILE A 229 -6.66 32.24 12.99
CA ILE A 229 -6.92 30.81 12.92
C ILE A 229 -6.41 30.16 14.21
N PRO A 230 -7.24 29.45 14.97
CA PRO A 230 -6.82 28.63 16.09
C PRO A 230 -5.79 27.57 15.65
N LEU A 231 -4.77 27.35 16.49
CA LEU A 231 -3.80 26.27 16.32
C LEU A 231 -4.01 25.24 17.42
N LEU A 232 -4.15 23.97 17.03
CA LEU A 232 -4.07 22.81 17.90
C LEU A 232 -2.76 22.08 17.61
N VAL A 233 -1.99 21.73 18.63
CA VAL A 233 -0.84 20.82 18.47
C VAL A 233 -1.27 19.42 18.91
N MET A 234 -1.00 18.41 18.07
CA MET A 234 -1.33 17.02 18.34
C MET A 234 -0.06 16.18 18.47
N LYS A 235 -0.02 15.32 19.49
CA LYS A 235 1.02 14.31 19.66
C LYS A 235 0.43 12.93 19.40
N ALA A 236 0.77 12.36 18.26
CA ALA A 236 0.44 10.97 17.97
C ALA A 236 1.26 10.01 18.86
N PRO A 237 0.72 8.84 19.22
CA PRO A 237 1.48 7.82 19.93
C PRO A 237 2.63 7.27 19.07
N TYR A 238 3.81 7.11 19.68
CA TYR A 238 4.95 6.37 19.12
C TYR A 238 5.94 6.03 20.24
N SER A 239 6.91 5.16 20.01
CA SER A 239 7.92 4.77 21.00
C SER A 239 8.98 5.85 21.20
N ALA A 240 8.59 7.00 21.72
CA ALA A 240 9.47 8.14 21.90
C ALA A 240 10.65 7.79 22.83
N PRO A 241 11.92 7.88 22.37
CA PRO A 241 13.09 7.76 23.20
C PRO A 241 13.15 8.92 24.23
N GLU A 242 13.94 8.72 25.29
CA GLU A 242 14.05 9.70 26.37
C GLU A 242 14.45 11.11 25.89
N ALA A 243 15.43 11.18 24.99
CA ALA A 243 15.90 12.47 24.46
C ALA A 243 14.83 13.21 23.67
N GLU A 244 14.06 12.50 22.82
CA GLU A 244 12.96 13.08 22.04
C GLU A 244 11.83 13.54 22.98
N LYS A 245 11.44 12.67 23.91
CA LYS A 245 10.42 13.00 24.90
C LYS A 245 10.80 14.22 25.74
N ALA A 246 12.08 14.35 26.13
CA ALA A 246 12.57 15.50 26.87
C ALA A 246 12.52 16.81 26.06
N ARG A 247 12.79 16.77 24.74
CA ARG A 247 12.60 17.92 23.83
C ARG A 247 11.11 18.29 23.71
N LEU A 248 10.23 17.28 23.51
CA LEU A 248 8.78 17.51 23.46
C LEU A 248 8.24 18.10 24.77
N ASN A 249 8.80 17.73 25.92
CA ASN A 249 8.46 18.39 27.20
C ASN A 249 8.81 19.89 27.17
N THR A 250 9.95 20.27 26.57
CA THR A 250 10.32 21.69 26.39
C THR A 250 9.37 22.40 25.42
N VAL A 251 8.98 21.76 24.34
CA VAL A 251 7.97 22.31 23.41
C VAL A 251 6.64 22.54 24.12
N ASN A 252 6.21 21.60 24.95
CA ASN A 252 4.97 21.73 25.72
C ASN A 252 4.96 22.92 26.67
N ASP A 253 6.07 23.12 27.38
CA ASP A 253 6.19 24.28 28.28
C ASP A 253 6.04 25.58 27.48
N TYR A 254 6.69 25.68 26.32
CA TYR A 254 6.56 26.82 25.41
C TYR A 254 5.13 27.01 24.87
N LEU A 255 4.49 25.93 24.40
CA LEU A 255 3.10 25.98 23.88
C LEU A 255 2.12 26.42 24.98
N LYS A 256 2.32 25.93 26.21
CA LYS A 256 1.53 26.33 27.39
C LYS A 256 1.70 27.82 27.73
N GLU A 257 2.93 28.35 27.66
CA GLU A 257 3.20 29.78 27.86
C GLU A 257 2.51 30.63 26.77
N GLU A 258 2.46 30.16 25.53
CA GLU A 258 1.77 30.84 24.43
C GLU A 258 0.23 30.61 24.42
N GLY A 259 -0.29 29.80 25.34
CA GLY A 259 -1.72 29.48 25.44
C GLY A 259 -2.24 28.60 24.32
N ILE A 260 -1.37 27.79 23.69
CA ILE A 260 -1.73 26.88 22.59
C ILE A 260 -2.17 25.53 23.16
N PRO A 261 -3.37 25.02 22.79
CA PRO A 261 -3.82 23.74 23.27
C PRO A 261 -2.99 22.59 22.64
N VAL A 262 -2.78 21.53 23.42
CA VAL A 262 -2.08 20.32 23.02
C VAL A 262 -2.94 19.10 23.29
N LEU A 263 -3.24 18.33 22.25
CA LEU A 263 -3.84 17.00 22.36
C LEU A 263 -2.70 15.97 22.47
N ASP A 264 -2.37 15.58 23.72
CA ASP A 264 -1.20 14.75 24.02
C ASP A 264 -1.57 13.26 24.15
N CYS A 265 -1.70 12.57 23.04
CA CYS A 265 -1.93 11.11 23.01
C CYS A 265 -0.65 10.30 23.24
N LEU A 266 0.53 10.92 23.16
CA LEU A 266 1.81 10.28 23.43
C LEU A 266 2.04 10.08 24.94
N THR A 267 1.87 11.13 25.74
CA THR A 267 2.07 11.05 27.20
C THR A 267 0.93 10.31 27.88
N ASN A 268 -0.29 10.57 27.44
CA ASN A 268 -1.52 10.05 28.05
C ASN A 268 -2.06 8.81 27.32
N PHE A 269 -1.20 8.04 26.64
CA PHE A 269 -1.61 6.93 25.77
C PHE A 269 -2.50 5.88 26.49
N ARG A 270 -2.20 5.59 27.78
CA ARG A 270 -3.02 4.65 28.57
C ARG A 270 -4.42 5.19 28.86
N GLU A 271 -4.54 6.48 29.12
CA GLU A 271 -5.83 7.14 29.37
C GLU A 271 -6.68 7.14 28.10
N TYR A 272 -6.05 7.30 26.95
CA TYR A 272 -6.70 7.23 25.64
C TYR A 272 -6.87 5.79 25.10
N GLY A 273 -6.44 4.78 25.85
CA GLY A 273 -6.66 3.38 25.50
C GLY A 273 -5.79 2.83 24.37
N PHE A 274 -4.59 3.44 24.15
CA PHE A 274 -3.61 2.88 23.21
C PHE A 274 -2.85 1.71 23.85
N ASP A 275 -2.76 0.63 23.10
CA ASP A 275 -2.00 -0.57 23.46
C ASP A 275 -0.77 -0.70 22.52
N TYR A 276 0.41 -0.56 23.08
CA TYR A 276 1.68 -0.64 22.34
C TYR A 276 1.99 -2.07 21.86
N ALA A 277 1.27 -3.07 22.32
CA ALA A 277 1.41 -4.43 21.82
C ALA A 277 0.58 -4.71 20.56
N THR A 278 -0.47 -3.92 20.30
CA THR A 278 -1.45 -4.26 19.25
C THR A 278 -1.79 -3.13 18.28
N ASP A 279 -1.56 -1.87 18.62
CA ASP A 279 -2.06 -0.72 17.86
C ASP A 279 -1.07 -0.16 16.82
N PHE A 280 0.11 -0.75 16.68
CA PHE A 280 1.14 -0.33 15.74
C PHE A 280 1.30 -1.35 14.61
N GLY A 281 1.65 -0.85 13.43
CA GLY A 281 1.81 -1.68 12.23
C GLY A 281 3.26 -1.86 11.78
N ASP A 282 4.20 -1.03 12.26
CA ASP A 282 5.62 -1.13 11.92
C ASP A 282 6.54 -0.59 13.04
N THR A 283 7.85 -0.77 12.84
CA THR A 283 8.88 -0.31 13.76
C THR A 283 9.16 1.20 13.72
N ALA A 284 8.62 1.90 12.72
CA ALA A 284 8.72 3.36 12.63
C ALA A 284 7.72 4.07 13.56
N GLY A 285 6.84 3.31 14.21
CA GLY A 285 5.85 3.84 15.14
C GLY A 285 4.58 4.34 14.46
N HIS A 286 4.28 3.85 13.27
CA HIS A 286 3.00 4.12 12.63
C HIS A 286 1.91 3.21 13.22
N LEU A 287 0.75 3.81 13.46
CA LEU A 287 -0.43 3.08 13.93
C LEU A 287 -0.99 2.20 12.82
N ASN A 288 -1.46 1.01 13.17
CA ASN A 288 -2.27 0.19 12.27
C ASN A 288 -3.73 0.71 12.22
N SER A 289 -4.59 0.04 11.48
CA SER A 289 -6.00 0.45 11.32
C SER A 289 -6.72 0.65 12.66
N THR A 290 -6.48 -0.21 13.64
CA THR A 290 -7.07 -0.09 14.98
C THR A 290 -6.55 1.14 15.73
N GLY A 291 -5.24 1.35 15.76
CA GLY A 291 -4.63 2.52 16.39
C GLY A 291 -5.00 3.82 15.69
N CYS A 292 -5.03 3.82 14.35
CA CYS A 292 -5.45 4.95 13.52
C CYS A 292 -6.91 5.35 13.82
N ALA A 293 -7.83 4.40 13.88
CA ALA A 293 -9.23 4.66 14.21
C ALA A 293 -9.37 5.27 15.62
N LYS A 294 -8.61 4.76 16.61
CA LYS A 294 -8.59 5.33 17.97
C LYS A 294 -8.11 6.79 17.98
N LEU A 295 -6.96 7.08 17.37
CA LEU A 295 -6.42 8.44 17.34
C LEU A 295 -7.37 9.39 16.60
N THR A 296 -7.93 8.94 15.48
CA THR A 296 -8.86 9.74 14.69
C THR A 296 -10.13 10.05 15.46
N ALA A 297 -10.70 9.06 16.17
CA ALA A 297 -11.87 9.28 17.01
C ALA A 297 -11.61 10.28 18.14
N ILE A 298 -10.44 10.20 18.81
CA ILE A 298 -10.04 11.14 19.84
C ILE A 298 -9.89 12.55 19.28
N LEU A 299 -9.23 12.69 18.14
CA LEU A 299 -9.07 13.98 17.46
C LEU A 299 -10.41 14.55 17.00
N GLY A 300 -11.26 13.72 16.39
CA GLY A 300 -12.60 14.12 15.93
C GLY A 300 -13.48 14.64 17.06
N GLN A 301 -13.52 13.91 18.17
CA GLN A 301 -14.26 14.32 19.36
C GLN A 301 -13.69 15.63 19.94
N TYR A 302 -12.36 15.74 20.06
CA TYR A 302 -11.72 16.95 20.55
C TYR A 302 -12.04 18.17 19.69
N LEU A 303 -11.97 18.04 18.37
CA LEU A 303 -12.28 19.11 17.42
C LEU A 303 -13.74 19.53 17.53
N LYS A 304 -14.65 18.59 17.62
CA LYS A 304 -16.09 18.85 17.75
C LYS A 304 -16.46 19.56 19.06
N ASP A 305 -15.80 19.22 20.15
CA ASP A 305 -16.07 19.79 21.48
C ASP A 305 -15.50 21.19 21.66
N ASN A 306 -14.43 21.55 20.93
CA ASN A 306 -13.67 22.78 21.18
C ASN A 306 -13.76 23.83 20.08
N TYR A 307 -14.28 23.45 18.87
CA TYR A 307 -14.32 24.37 17.73
C TYR A 307 -15.70 24.36 17.06
N ASP A 308 -16.13 25.53 16.58
CA ASP A 308 -17.35 25.68 15.82
C ASP A 308 -17.07 25.33 14.35
N LEU A 309 -17.27 24.06 13.99
CA LEU A 309 -17.03 23.53 12.66
C LEU A 309 -18.37 23.25 11.95
N PRO A 310 -18.47 23.54 10.65
CA PRO A 310 -19.64 23.16 9.88
C PRO A 310 -19.76 21.64 9.78
N ASP A 311 -20.99 21.13 9.73
CA ASP A 311 -21.22 19.71 9.49
C ASP A 311 -21.05 19.39 8.00
N ARG A 312 -20.08 18.54 7.68
CA ARG A 312 -19.75 18.08 6.34
C ARG A 312 -20.17 16.62 6.10
N THR A 313 -21.01 16.07 6.95
CA THR A 313 -21.49 14.68 6.77
C THR A 313 -22.10 14.51 5.38
N GLY A 314 -21.54 13.57 4.60
CA GLY A 314 -22.01 13.31 3.24
C GLY A 314 -21.57 14.35 2.18
N ASP A 315 -20.72 15.32 2.54
CA ASP A 315 -20.12 16.25 1.56
C ASP A 315 -19.19 15.46 0.63
N PRO A 316 -19.47 15.38 -0.69
CA PRO A 316 -18.67 14.60 -1.62
C PRO A 316 -17.21 15.07 -1.73
N LEU A 317 -16.89 16.25 -1.25
CA LEU A 317 -15.52 16.75 -1.21
C LEU A 317 -14.68 16.06 -0.13
N PHE A 318 -15.30 15.49 0.92
CA PHE A 318 -14.62 14.89 2.07
C PHE A 318 -15.04 13.44 2.36
N ALA A 319 -16.16 12.99 1.81
CA ALA A 319 -16.70 11.64 2.00
C ALA A 319 -16.07 10.62 1.02
N TYR A 320 -14.79 10.58 0.99
CA TYR A 320 -13.99 10.00 -0.09
C TYR A 320 -13.90 8.48 -0.17
N ALA A 321 -14.37 7.74 0.79
CA ALA A 321 -14.24 6.28 0.78
C ALA A 321 -15.56 5.59 0.51
N THR A 322 -16.62 6.35 0.29
CA THR A 322 -17.86 5.78 -0.19
C THR A 322 -17.86 5.87 -1.70
N PRO A 323 -17.74 4.77 -2.43
CA PRO A 323 -18.09 4.79 -3.85
C PRO A 323 -19.43 5.51 -3.97
N GLN A 324 -19.49 6.62 -4.73
CA GLN A 324 -20.65 7.53 -4.75
C GLN A 324 -21.96 6.84 -5.15
N ASP A 325 -21.87 5.63 -5.69
CA ASP A 325 -22.97 4.80 -6.14
C ASP A 325 -23.25 3.57 -5.25
N ALA A 326 -22.47 3.37 -4.16
CA ALA A 326 -22.75 2.25 -3.27
C ALA A 326 -24.00 2.48 -2.43
N GLN A 327 -24.90 1.51 -2.44
CA GLN A 327 -26.10 1.51 -1.63
C GLN A 327 -25.90 1.01 -0.21
N PHE A 328 -24.84 0.26 0.01
CA PHE A 328 -24.45 -0.26 1.31
C PHE A 328 -22.95 -0.54 1.34
N LEU A 329 -22.33 -0.17 2.43
CA LEU A 329 -20.93 -0.46 2.73
C LEU A 329 -20.84 -0.99 4.16
N LEU A 330 -20.04 -2.04 4.34
CA LEU A 330 -19.73 -2.58 5.65
C LEU A 330 -18.66 -1.70 6.32
N GLY A 331 -19.04 -0.96 7.36
CA GLY A 331 -18.16 0.00 8.03
C GLY A 331 -17.12 -0.62 8.99
N LYS A 332 -17.28 -1.91 9.33
CA LYS A 332 -16.36 -2.68 10.16
C LYS A 332 -16.51 -4.17 9.87
N THR A 333 -15.47 -4.95 10.13
CA THR A 333 -15.53 -6.41 10.00
C THR A 333 -16.74 -6.98 10.73
N PHE A 334 -17.55 -7.74 9.99
CA PHE A 334 -18.64 -8.53 10.54
C PHE A 334 -18.11 -9.90 10.94
N THR A 335 -18.33 -10.28 12.20
CA THR A 335 -17.98 -11.59 12.74
C THR A 335 -19.25 -12.24 13.29
N GLY A 336 -19.76 -13.25 12.61
CA GLY A 336 -20.85 -14.06 13.08
C GLY A 336 -20.40 -15.06 14.15
N ASP A 337 -21.18 -15.23 15.21
CA ASP A 337 -20.90 -16.16 16.33
C ASP A 337 -21.55 -17.53 16.15
N GLY A 338 -22.37 -17.71 15.14
CA GLY A 338 -23.15 -18.91 14.90
C GLY A 338 -24.34 -19.10 15.83
N GLN A 339 -24.68 -18.14 16.68
CA GLN A 339 -25.74 -18.21 17.66
C GLN A 339 -26.70 -17.02 17.66
N THR A 340 -26.19 -15.81 17.69
CA THR A 340 -26.95 -14.57 17.85
C THR A 340 -26.60 -13.48 16.89
N GLU A 341 -25.35 -13.44 16.42
CA GLU A 341 -24.81 -12.35 15.61
C GLU A 341 -25.18 -12.52 14.14
N PHE A 342 -25.86 -11.53 13.59
CA PHE A 342 -26.15 -11.34 12.16
C PHE A 342 -26.24 -9.85 11.86
N LEU A 343 -26.17 -9.48 10.60
CA LEU A 343 -26.36 -8.11 10.16
C LEU A 343 -27.48 -8.03 9.12
N ASP A 344 -28.55 -7.28 9.42
CA ASP A 344 -29.56 -6.91 8.43
C ASP A 344 -29.16 -5.55 7.82
N THR A 345 -28.82 -5.56 6.53
CA THR A 345 -28.41 -4.32 5.81
C THR A 345 -29.57 -3.36 5.56
N GLY A 346 -30.82 -3.78 5.75
CA GLY A 346 -32.01 -3.04 5.38
C GLY A 346 -32.25 -2.94 3.86
N LYS A 347 -31.34 -3.45 3.03
CA LYS A 347 -31.41 -3.35 1.56
C LYS A 347 -32.17 -4.53 0.96
N LYS A 348 -32.99 -4.25 -0.06
CA LYS A 348 -33.82 -5.23 -0.77
C LYS A 348 -33.30 -5.39 -2.19
N LEU A 349 -32.81 -6.55 -2.56
CA LEU A 349 -32.26 -6.81 -3.89
C LEU A 349 -33.33 -7.06 -4.97
N TYR A 350 -34.56 -7.44 -4.56
CA TYR A 350 -35.62 -7.92 -5.45
C TYR A 350 -36.91 -7.11 -5.37
N SER A 351 -36.82 -5.84 -5.00
CA SER A 351 -37.98 -4.92 -4.98
C SER A 351 -38.35 -4.38 -6.38
N GLY A 352 -37.87 -5.00 -7.44
CA GLY A 352 -38.07 -4.63 -8.84
C GLY A 352 -37.01 -5.30 -9.74
N SER A 353 -36.95 -4.92 -11.00
CA SER A 353 -35.96 -5.42 -11.97
C SER A 353 -34.60 -4.74 -11.86
N GLN A 354 -34.18 -4.37 -10.66
CA GLN A 354 -32.95 -3.60 -10.45
C GLN A 354 -31.70 -4.42 -10.76
N ASP A 355 -30.78 -3.83 -11.50
CA ASP A 355 -29.42 -4.31 -11.64
C ASP A 355 -28.68 -4.02 -10.34
N TYR A 356 -27.70 -4.85 -9.98
CA TYR A 356 -26.84 -4.62 -8.83
C TYR A 356 -25.51 -5.31 -8.95
N THR A 357 -24.57 -4.89 -8.12
CA THR A 357 -23.31 -5.59 -7.88
C THR A 357 -23.07 -5.74 -6.39
N ILE A 358 -22.69 -6.93 -5.96
CA ILE A 358 -22.17 -7.21 -4.63
C ILE A 358 -20.70 -7.50 -4.75
N PHE A 359 -19.88 -6.80 -3.97
CA PHE A 359 -18.49 -7.13 -3.71
C PHE A 359 -18.33 -7.57 -2.27
N THR A 360 -17.56 -8.61 -2.03
CA THR A 360 -17.27 -9.07 -0.67
C THR A 360 -15.90 -9.71 -0.57
N ARG A 361 -15.26 -9.51 0.58
CA ARG A 361 -14.07 -10.25 1.01
C ARG A 361 -14.40 -10.94 2.32
N PHE A 362 -14.10 -12.22 2.39
CA PHE A 362 -14.51 -13.08 3.49
C PHE A 362 -13.44 -14.12 3.80
N ALA A 363 -13.39 -14.57 5.07
CA ALA A 363 -12.51 -15.65 5.49
C ALA A 363 -13.00 -16.99 4.94
N THR A 364 -12.09 -17.77 4.36
CA THR A 364 -12.39 -19.05 3.68
C THR A 364 -12.45 -20.25 4.62
N ARG A 365 -12.30 -20.03 5.93
CA ARG A 365 -12.27 -21.11 6.93
C ARG A 365 -13.57 -21.91 6.94
N CYS A 366 -13.55 -23.10 6.33
CA CYS A 366 -14.62 -24.08 6.39
C CYS A 366 -14.31 -25.10 7.49
N ASP A 367 -15.23 -25.26 8.41
CA ASP A 367 -15.35 -26.45 9.24
C ASP A 367 -16.39 -27.39 8.62
N SER A 368 -16.71 -28.49 9.29
CA SER A 368 -17.63 -29.52 8.80
C SER A 368 -19.11 -29.08 8.70
N SER A 369 -19.43 -27.77 8.73
CA SER A 369 -20.77 -27.23 8.65
C SER A 369 -20.94 -26.19 7.56
N GLU A 370 -22.07 -26.21 6.85
CA GLU A 370 -22.45 -25.14 5.93
C GLU A 370 -22.62 -23.82 6.69
N LYS A 371 -22.02 -22.74 6.19
CA LYS A 371 -22.07 -21.41 6.81
C LYS A 371 -22.59 -20.39 5.82
N VAL A 372 -23.64 -19.69 6.18
CA VAL A 372 -24.19 -18.61 5.37
C VAL A 372 -23.28 -17.38 5.45
N LEU A 373 -22.69 -16.98 4.33
CA LEU A 373 -21.98 -15.71 4.23
C LEU A 373 -22.98 -14.57 4.17
N PHE A 374 -23.86 -14.60 3.17
CA PHE A 374 -24.93 -13.63 3.04
C PHE A 374 -26.11 -14.21 2.27
N SER A 375 -27.28 -13.63 2.48
CA SER A 375 -28.51 -14.05 1.84
C SER A 375 -29.48 -12.88 1.62
N CYS A 376 -30.13 -12.87 0.48
CA CYS A 376 -31.39 -12.20 0.22
C CYS A 376 -32.31 -13.24 -0.41
N PHE A 377 -32.73 -14.23 0.38
CA PHE A 377 -33.31 -15.49 -0.09
C PHE A 377 -34.45 -15.93 0.80
N SER A 378 -35.44 -16.62 0.19
CA SER A 378 -36.54 -17.26 0.91
C SER A 378 -36.59 -18.75 0.61
N GLU A 379 -36.58 -19.58 1.64
CA GLU A 379 -36.85 -21.02 1.54
C GLU A 379 -38.31 -21.36 1.24
N ALA A 380 -39.23 -20.40 1.31
CA ALA A 380 -40.63 -20.62 0.92
C ALA A 380 -40.74 -20.88 -0.59
N GLU A 381 -41.39 -21.94 -0.99
CA GLU A 381 -41.61 -22.25 -2.39
C GLU A 381 -42.48 -21.19 -3.10
N PRO A 382 -42.15 -20.79 -4.35
CA PRO A 382 -40.94 -21.13 -5.06
C PRO A 382 -39.74 -20.39 -4.46
N TYR A 383 -38.61 -21.07 -4.28
CA TYR A 383 -37.37 -20.48 -3.73
C TYR A 383 -36.98 -19.23 -4.49
N ARG A 384 -36.71 -18.13 -3.80
CA ARG A 384 -36.50 -16.79 -4.40
C ARG A 384 -35.25 -16.17 -3.86
N GLY A 385 -34.50 -15.51 -4.74
CA GLY A 385 -33.41 -14.63 -4.33
C GLY A 385 -32.02 -15.23 -4.48
N LEU A 386 -31.07 -14.68 -3.72
CA LEU A 386 -29.65 -15.00 -3.73
C LEU A 386 -29.22 -15.54 -2.35
N LEU A 387 -28.52 -16.67 -2.34
CA LEU A 387 -27.91 -17.24 -1.15
C LEU A 387 -26.47 -17.66 -1.45
N VAL A 388 -25.54 -17.26 -0.62
CA VAL A 388 -24.11 -17.61 -0.71
C VAL A 388 -23.65 -18.21 0.60
N ARG A 389 -23.06 -19.42 0.53
CA ARG A 389 -22.63 -20.19 1.69
C ARG A 389 -21.23 -20.75 1.50
N LEU A 390 -20.48 -20.83 2.58
CA LEU A 390 -19.32 -21.72 2.68
C LEU A 390 -19.82 -23.15 2.89
N ALA A 391 -19.39 -24.08 2.06
CA ALA A 391 -19.73 -25.48 2.13
C ALA A 391 -18.52 -26.32 2.58
N GLU A 392 -18.78 -27.58 2.88
CA GLU A 392 -17.73 -28.57 3.14
C GLU A 392 -16.77 -28.67 1.93
N ASP A 393 -15.59 -29.20 2.14
CA ASP A 393 -14.57 -29.42 1.11
C ASP A 393 -14.04 -28.14 0.42
N ASN A 394 -13.95 -27.03 1.17
CA ASN A 394 -13.41 -25.76 0.67
C ASN A 394 -14.14 -25.24 -0.57
N GLN A 395 -15.45 -25.24 -0.54
CA GLN A 395 -16.31 -24.79 -1.63
C GLN A 395 -17.24 -23.65 -1.21
N LEU A 396 -17.59 -22.82 -2.18
CA LEU A 396 -18.58 -21.77 -2.05
C LEU A 396 -19.85 -22.19 -2.81
N ASP A 397 -20.95 -22.35 -2.10
CA ASP A 397 -22.25 -22.61 -2.69
C ASP A 397 -22.94 -21.30 -3.07
N VAL A 398 -23.40 -21.18 -4.30
CA VAL A 398 -24.20 -20.05 -4.76
C VAL A 398 -25.54 -20.56 -5.29
N VAL A 399 -26.65 -20.06 -4.72
CA VAL A 399 -28.01 -20.39 -5.13
C VAL A 399 -28.70 -19.11 -5.61
N VAL A 400 -29.29 -19.17 -6.81
CA VAL A 400 -30.06 -18.07 -7.38
C VAL A 400 -31.46 -18.56 -7.76
N GLY A 401 -32.49 -17.98 -7.18
CA GLY A 401 -33.89 -18.25 -7.48
C GLY A 401 -34.35 -19.69 -7.20
N GLY A 402 -33.56 -20.49 -6.49
CA GLY A 402 -33.81 -21.90 -6.25
C GLY A 402 -33.61 -22.83 -7.45
N ASN A 403 -33.49 -22.29 -8.66
CA ASN A 403 -33.31 -23.07 -9.89
C ASN A 403 -31.84 -23.21 -10.31
N TYR A 404 -30.98 -22.35 -9.81
CA TYR A 404 -29.56 -22.41 -10.05
C TYR A 404 -28.81 -22.66 -8.74
N TYR A 405 -28.03 -23.73 -8.74
CA TYR A 405 -27.14 -24.08 -7.65
C TYR A 405 -25.79 -24.45 -8.21
N THR A 406 -24.73 -23.83 -7.76
CA THR A 406 -23.37 -24.15 -8.16
C THR A 406 -22.43 -24.17 -6.99
N LYS A 407 -21.38 -24.97 -7.12
CA LYS A 407 -20.26 -25.03 -6.19
C LYS A 407 -19.03 -24.48 -6.87
N LEU A 408 -18.41 -23.49 -6.25
CA LEU A 408 -17.18 -22.87 -6.70
C LEU A 408 -16.04 -23.31 -5.77
N ALA A 409 -14.94 -23.82 -6.33
CA ALA A 409 -13.76 -24.16 -5.54
C ALA A 409 -13.15 -22.86 -4.96
N LEU A 410 -12.97 -22.80 -3.66
CA LEU A 410 -12.28 -21.68 -3.02
C LEU A 410 -10.77 -21.83 -3.19
N PRO A 411 -10.04 -20.72 -3.30
CA PRO A 411 -8.59 -20.74 -3.29
C PRO A 411 -8.07 -21.22 -1.92
N GLU A 412 -6.91 -21.86 -1.90
CA GLU A 412 -6.23 -22.23 -0.66
C GLU A 412 -5.59 -20.99 0.00
N LYS A 413 -6.43 -20.10 0.48
CA LYS A 413 -6.06 -18.83 1.11
C LYS A 413 -6.94 -18.60 2.34
N GLU A 414 -6.49 -17.77 3.28
CA GLU A 414 -7.30 -17.41 4.45
C GLU A 414 -8.50 -16.51 4.09
N TRP A 415 -8.34 -15.67 3.06
CA TRP A 415 -9.33 -14.71 2.59
C TRP A 415 -9.55 -14.85 1.10
N ALA A 416 -10.80 -14.73 0.67
CA ALA A 416 -11.17 -14.71 -0.74
C ALA A 416 -12.05 -13.51 -1.07
N THR A 417 -11.98 -13.05 -2.32
CA THR A 417 -12.84 -12.01 -2.87
C THR A 417 -13.87 -12.62 -3.81
N LEU A 418 -15.12 -12.16 -3.71
CA LEU A 418 -16.22 -12.53 -4.58
C LEU A 418 -16.92 -11.28 -5.09
N ALA A 419 -17.16 -11.22 -6.41
CA ALA A 419 -18.07 -10.25 -6.99
C ALA A 419 -19.25 -10.97 -7.65
N ILE A 420 -20.45 -10.46 -7.46
CA ILE A 420 -21.67 -10.94 -8.11
C ILE A 420 -22.32 -9.73 -8.78
N THR A 421 -22.43 -9.77 -10.12
CA THR A 421 -23.16 -8.76 -10.89
C THR A 421 -24.46 -9.33 -11.40
N LYS A 422 -25.54 -8.54 -11.32
CA LYS A 422 -26.84 -8.84 -11.93
C LYS A 422 -27.17 -7.73 -12.92
N GLN A 423 -27.40 -8.12 -14.18
CA GLN A 423 -27.88 -7.25 -15.24
C GLN A 423 -29.11 -7.88 -15.92
N GLY A 424 -30.27 -7.26 -15.74
CA GLY A 424 -31.53 -7.91 -16.09
C GLY A 424 -31.70 -9.23 -15.33
N ASP A 425 -31.89 -10.33 -16.06
CA ASP A 425 -31.99 -11.69 -15.50
C ASP A 425 -30.65 -12.43 -15.51
N GLN A 426 -29.56 -11.79 -15.96
CA GLN A 426 -28.23 -12.39 -16.02
C GLN A 426 -27.45 -12.12 -14.75
N TYR A 427 -26.94 -13.17 -14.12
CA TYR A 427 -25.99 -13.13 -13.01
C TYR A 427 -24.61 -13.58 -13.50
N THR A 428 -23.57 -12.86 -13.11
CA THR A 428 -22.19 -13.22 -13.40
C THR A 428 -21.39 -13.25 -12.09
N PHE A 429 -20.62 -14.31 -11.90
CA PHE A 429 -19.83 -14.55 -10.69
C PHE A 429 -18.34 -14.42 -10.98
N TYR A 430 -17.64 -13.67 -10.17
CA TYR A 430 -16.18 -13.48 -10.22
C TYR A 430 -15.59 -13.89 -8.88
N LEU A 431 -14.72 -14.89 -8.90
CA LEU A 431 -13.95 -15.32 -7.73
C LEU A 431 -12.48 -14.94 -7.97
N GLU A 432 -11.87 -14.22 -7.03
CA GLU A 432 -10.51 -13.69 -7.17
C GLU A 432 -10.31 -12.86 -8.46
N GLY A 433 -11.33 -12.15 -8.90
CA GLY A 433 -11.34 -11.35 -10.13
C GLY A 433 -11.56 -12.12 -11.42
N ALA A 434 -11.46 -13.45 -11.39
CA ALA A 434 -11.74 -14.28 -12.56
C ALA A 434 -13.23 -14.60 -12.65
N GLN A 435 -13.81 -14.47 -13.86
CA GLN A 435 -15.18 -14.91 -14.10
C GLN A 435 -15.26 -16.45 -14.02
N VAL A 436 -16.03 -16.94 -13.03
CA VAL A 436 -16.17 -18.39 -12.74
C VAL A 436 -17.53 -18.95 -13.16
N GLY A 437 -18.50 -18.12 -13.49
CA GLY A 437 -19.80 -18.59 -13.95
C GLY A 437 -20.73 -17.47 -14.38
N THR A 438 -21.75 -17.85 -15.13
CA THR A 438 -22.85 -16.97 -15.54
C THR A 438 -24.14 -17.80 -15.55
N VAL A 439 -25.24 -17.22 -15.08
CA VAL A 439 -26.55 -17.85 -15.08
C VAL A 439 -27.66 -16.87 -15.48
N GLN A 440 -28.64 -17.38 -16.17
CA GLN A 440 -29.91 -16.68 -16.45
C GLN A 440 -30.96 -17.17 -15.44
N SER A 441 -31.48 -16.28 -14.64
CA SER A 441 -32.53 -16.57 -13.68
C SER A 441 -33.44 -15.37 -13.46
N SER A 442 -34.69 -15.51 -13.86
CA SER A 442 -35.75 -14.56 -13.51
C SER A 442 -36.18 -14.82 -12.07
N CYS A 443 -35.55 -14.13 -11.13
CA CYS A 443 -36.01 -14.15 -9.75
C CYS A 443 -37.32 -13.37 -9.61
N GLU A 444 -38.31 -14.01 -9.01
CA GLU A 444 -39.55 -13.29 -8.67
C GLU A 444 -39.30 -12.24 -7.55
N ASN A 445 -40.21 -11.28 -7.46
CA ASN A 445 -40.17 -10.26 -6.43
C ASN A 445 -40.10 -10.87 -5.03
N TYR A 446 -39.06 -10.52 -4.29
CA TYR A 446 -38.86 -10.89 -2.90
C TYR A 446 -38.62 -9.64 -2.05
N SER A 447 -39.42 -9.46 -1.02
CA SER A 447 -39.39 -8.23 -0.20
C SER A 447 -38.47 -8.31 1.00
N GLY A 448 -37.78 -9.44 1.22
CA GLY A 448 -36.81 -9.62 2.29
C GLY A 448 -35.56 -8.76 2.08
N THR A 449 -34.91 -8.43 3.17
CA THR A 449 -33.66 -7.67 3.20
C THR A 449 -32.44 -8.57 3.02
N LEU A 450 -31.35 -7.99 2.55
CA LEU A 450 -30.04 -8.64 2.45
C LEU A 450 -29.44 -8.79 3.86
N LEU A 451 -29.08 -10.02 4.21
CA LEU A 451 -28.57 -10.41 5.51
C LEU A 451 -27.14 -10.92 5.39
N LEU A 452 -26.28 -10.63 6.38
CA LEU A 452 -24.97 -11.25 6.54
C LEU A 452 -25.00 -12.23 7.73
N GLY A 453 -24.36 -13.39 7.55
CA GLY A 453 -24.22 -14.41 8.60
C GLY A 453 -25.45 -15.24 8.92
N CYS A 454 -26.55 -15.08 8.20
CA CYS A 454 -27.77 -15.87 8.37
C CYS A 454 -28.67 -15.86 7.13
N GLU A 455 -29.74 -16.63 7.14
CA GLU A 455 -30.79 -16.65 6.13
C GLU A 455 -32.19 -16.64 6.73
N ARG A 456 -33.23 -16.42 5.89
CA ARG A 456 -34.64 -16.55 6.29
C ARG A 456 -35.16 -17.93 5.90
N MET A 457 -35.68 -18.59 6.90
CA MET A 457 -36.31 -19.92 6.76
C MET A 457 -37.70 -19.79 6.11
N ALA A 458 -38.29 -20.93 5.70
CA ALA A 458 -39.60 -20.97 5.05
C ALA A 458 -40.75 -20.29 5.87
N ASN A 459 -40.63 -20.29 7.19
CA ASN A 459 -41.55 -19.59 8.08
C ASN A 459 -41.24 -18.10 8.31
N ASN A 460 -40.31 -17.55 7.54
CA ASN A 460 -39.81 -16.17 7.61
C ASN A 460 -39.05 -15.81 8.91
N THR A 461 -38.69 -16.75 9.74
CA THR A 461 -37.78 -16.54 10.87
C THR A 461 -36.33 -16.56 10.39
N LEU A 462 -35.44 -15.96 11.18
CA LEU A 462 -34.00 -16.08 10.94
C LEU A 462 -33.51 -17.45 11.32
N GLY A 463 -32.64 -18.03 10.52
CA GLY A 463 -32.04 -19.33 10.76
C GLY A 463 -30.64 -19.45 10.21
N ARG A 464 -29.99 -20.58 10.48
CA ARG A 464 -28.60 -20.87 10.08
C ARG A 464 -27.63 -19.74 10.39
N LEU A 465 -27.75 -19.17 11.59
CA LEU A 465 -26.75 -18.24 12.09
C LEU A 465 -25.37 -18.90 12.02
N SER A 466 -24.39 -18.19 11.48
CA SER A 466 -23.15 -18.81 11.01
C SER A 466 -21.91 -18.15 11.59
N THR A 467 -20.90 -18.97 11.91
CA THR A 467 -19.56 -18.46 12.26
C THR A 467 -18.82 -18.09 10.99
N VAL A 468 -18.95 -16.86 10.55
CA VAL A 468 -18.31 -16.29 9.36
C VAL A 468 -17.64 -14.98 9.68
N GLU A 469 -16.64 -14.64 8.91
CA GLU A 469 -15.96 -13.37 9.03
C GLU A 469 -15.93 -12.70 7.65
N ILE A 470 -16.48 -11.48 7.57
CA ILE A 470 -16.57 -10.67 6.35
C ILE A 470 -15.99 -9.30 6.71
N ASP A 471 -14.90 -8.92 6.10
CA ASP A 471 -14.26 -7.64 6.40
C ASP A 471 -14.54 -6.56 5.34
N ARG A 472 -15.03 -6.97 4.15
CA ARG A 472 -15.52 -6.08 3.11
C ARG A 472 -16.84 -6.58 2.57
N PHE A 473 -17.80 -5.68 2.48
CA PHE A 473 -19.06 -5.95 1.81
C PHE A 473 -19.63 -4.64 1.25
N GLU A 474 -19.84 -4.62 -0.07
CA GLU A 474 -20.31 -3.45 -0.79
C GLU A 474 -21.46 -3.84 -1.72
N LEU A 475 -22.50 -3.02 -1.75
CA LEU A 475 -23.66 -3.19 -2.64
C LEU A 475 -23.83 -1.95 -3.50
N TYR A 476 -23.87 -2.15 -4.81
CA TYR A 476 -24.14 -1.12 -5.83
C TYR A 476 -25.47 -1.38 -6.52
N ASP A 477 -26.16 -0.31 -6.98
CA ASP A 477 -27.45 -0.38 -7.70
C ASP A 477 -27.29 -0.45 -9.22
N ASN A 478 -26.12 -0.84 -9.69
CA ASN A 478 -25.80 -1.04 -11.10
C ASN A 478 -24.95 -2.30 -11.31
N ALA A 479 -24.95 -2.83 -12.52
CA ALA A 479 -24.07 -3.91 -12.90
C ALA A 479 -22.69 -3.35 -13.26
N LYS A 480 -21.68 -3.64 -12.43
CA LYS A 480 -20.29 -3.27 -12.71
C LYS A 480 -19.71 -4.14 -13.84
N SER A 481 -18.84 -3.54 -14.63
CA SER A 481 -18.14 -4.24 -15.72
C SER A 481 -17.12 -5.27 -15.20
N PRO A 482 -16.69 -6.23 -16.03
CA PRO A 482 -15.61 -7.16 -15.65
C PRO A 482 -14.32 -6.48 -15.24
N ALA A 483 -13.97 -5.34 -15.87
CA ALA A 483 -12.79 -4.56 -15.53
C ALA A 483 -12.91 -3.92 -14.13
N GLU A 484 -14.08 -3.38 -13.77
CA GLU A 484 -14.34 -2.85 -12.42
C GLU A 484 -14.30 -3.97 -11.37
N CYS A 485 -14.84 -5.16 -11.68
CA CYS A 485 -14.77 -6.32 -10.77
C CYS A 485 -13.32 -6.77 -10.53
N LEU A 486 -12.49 -6.77 -11.57
CA LEU A 486 -11.07 -7.08 -11.45
C LEU A 486 -10.32 -6.02 -10.64
N SER A 487 -10.54 -4.73 -10.93
CA SER A 487 -9.92 -3.61 -10.22
C SER A 487 -10.24 -3.66 -8.73
N TRP A 488 -11.53 -3.85 -8.39
CA TRP A 488 -11.94 -3.99 -6.98
C TRP A 488 -11.24 -5.16 -6.29
N THR A 489 -11.12 -6.29 -6.99
CA THR A 489 -10.42 -7.47 -6.45
C THR A 489 -8.94 -7.17 -6.20
N GLU A 490 -8.26 -6.54 -7.14
CA GLU A 490 -6.84 -6.20 -7.00
C GLU A 490 -6.59 -5.23 -5.85
N GLU A 491 -7.46 -4.24 -5.66
CA GLU A 491 -7.41 -3.28 -4.56
C GLU A 491 -7.69 -3.89 -3.19
N ASN A 492 -8.54 -4.94 -3.15
CA ASN A 492 -9.02 -5.57 -1.91
C ASN A 492 -8.43 -6.96 -1.66
N ARG A 493 -7.50 -7.43 -2.48
CA ARG A 493 -6.85 -8.72 -2.28
C ARG A 493 -5.95 -8.65 -1.05
N VAL A 494 -6.17 -9.55 -0.10
CA VAL A 494 -5.25 -9.74 1.04
C VAL A 494 -4.05 -10.55 0.56
N ASN A 495 -2.90 -9.92 0.46
CA ASN A 495 -1.67 -10.66 0.27
C ASN A 495 -1.37 -11.44 1.56
N PRO A 496 -1.11 -12.74 1.48
CA PRO A 496 -0.71 -13.51 2.66
C PRO A 496 0.56 -12.87 3.25
N SER A 497 0.65 -12.83 4.57
CA SER A 497 1.88 -12.35 5.21
C SER A 497 3.08 -13.20 4.77
N ARG A 498 4.27 -12.61 4.82
CA ARG A 498 5.53 -13.33 4.54
C ARG A 498 5.61 -14.65 5.32
N GLU A 499 5.20 -14.64 6.59
CA GLU A 499 5.21 -15.84 7.44
C GLU A 499 4.21 -16.90 6.96
N GLN A 500 3.01 -16.52 6.53
CA GLN A 500 2.02 -17.43 5.96
C GLN A 500 2.51 -18.06 4.65
N ILE A 501 3.14 -17.26 3.77
CA ILE A 501 3.76 -17.77 2.54
C ILE A 501 4.85 -18.81 2.88
N LEU A 502 5.76 -18.48 3.81
CA LEU A 502 6.82 -19.39 4.22
C LEU A 502 6.29 -20.66 4.86
N GLN A 503 5.22 -20.58 5.64
CA GLN A 503 4.56 -21.77 6.22
C GLN A 503 3.90 -22.64 5.15
N SER A 504 3.24 -22.05 4.16
CA SER A 504 2.64 -22.79 3.05
C SER A 504 3.71 -23.49 2.20
N TRP A 505 4.80 -22.81 1.90
CA TRP A 505 5.94 -23.40 1.18
C TRP A 505 6.59 -24.54 1.96
N LYS A 506 6.70 -24.38 3.28
CA LYS A 506 7.20 -25.44 4.16
C LYS A 506 6.27 -26.66 4.16
N ALA A 507 4.97 -26.44 4.17
CA ALA A 507 3.98 -27.52 4.14
C ALA A 507 3.94 -28.26 2.79
N SER A 508 4.29 -27.59 1.69
CA SER A 508 4.31 -28.19 0.35
C SER A 508 5.59 -28.96 0.03
N TYR A 509 6.64 -28.86 0.88
CA TYR A 509 7.90 -29.54 0.62
C TYR A 509 7.76 -31.05 0.78
N ALA A 510 8.02 -31.78 -0.31
CA ALA A 510 7.99 -33.25 -0.36
C ALA A 510 9.36 -33.89 -0.70
N GLY A 511 10.41 -33.08 -0.76
CA GLY A 511 11.75 -33.46 -1.21
C GLY A 511 12.16 -32.66 -2.45
N ILE A 512 13.41 -32.80 -2.87
CA ILE A 512 13.88 -32.22 -4.15
C ILE A 512 13.41 -33.14 -5.26
N GLU A 513 12.51 -32.65 -6.11
CA GLU A 513 12.06 -33.37 -7.30
C GLU A 513 12.94 -33.00 -8.49
N ALA A 514 13.23 -34.00 -9.35
CA ALA A 514 13.93 -33.76 -10.59
C ALA A 514 13.14 -32.80 -11.48
N TYR A 515 13.81 -31.81 -12.02
CA TYR A 515 13.22 -30.78 -12.86
C TYR A 515 13.97 -30.63 -14.18
N THR A 516 13.25 -30.43 -15.25
CA THR A 516 13.84 -30.07 -16.54
C THR A 516 13.00 -28.96 -17.16
N LEU A 517 13.65 -27.89 -17.62
CA LEU A 517 12.98 -26.81 -18.32
C LEU A 517 12.48 -27.29 -19.70
N ASP A 518 11.18 -27.27 -19.93
CA ASP A 518 10.52 -27.82 -21.13
C ASP A 518 10.91 -27.11 -22.44
N ALA A 519 11.21 -25.83 -22.36
CA ALA A 519 11.62 -24.99 -23.48
C ALA A 519 12.55 -23.89 -23.02
N PRO A 520 13.39 -23.32 -23.91
CA PRO A 520 14.26 -22.20 -23.55
C PRO A 520 13.48 -21.02 -22.96
N PHE A 521 13.85 -20.59 -21.76
CA PHE A 521 13.35 -19.36 -21.17
C PHE A 521 14.00 -18.16 -21.86
N ARG A 522 13.19 -17.21 -22.30
CA ARG A 522 13.62 -15.94 -22.88
C ARG A 522 12.94 -14.81 -22.13
N GLY A 523 13.65 -14.28 -21.14
CA GLY A 523 13.16 -13.14 -20.35
C GLY A 523 13.06 -11.88 -21.20
N ASP A 524 12.05 -11.09 -20.91
CA ASP A 524 11.81 -9.76 -21.50
C ASP A 524 11.98 -8.63 -20.46
N GLY A 525 12.26 -8.99 -19.20
CA GLY A 525 12.33 -8.08 -18.06
C GLY A 525 11.04 -7.99 -17.24
N GLU A 526 9.98 -8.70 -17.66
CA GLU A 526 8.68 -8.70 -16.98
C GLU A 526 8.24 -10.11 -16.55
N ILE A 527 8.82 -11.15 -17.13
CA ILE A 527 8.45 -12.55 -16.87
C ILE A 527 9.59 -13.31 -16.17
N CYS A 528 9.21 -14.33 -15.43
CA CYS A 528 10.10 -15.34 -14.87
C CYS A 528 9.43 -16.71 -14.87
N VAL A 529 10.20 -17.77 -14.62
CA VAL A 529 9.68 -19.13 -14.39
C VAL A 529 9.92 -19.50 -12.93
N ASP A 530 8.86 -19.88 -12.24
CA ASP A 530 8.94 -20.57 -10.96
C ASP A 530 8.96 -22.07 -11.21
N THR A 531 10.05 -22.74 -10.88
CA THR A 531 10.22 -24.17 -11.14
C THR A 531 9.50 -25.07 -10.14
N GLY A 532 9.03 -24.52 -9.01
CA GLY A 532 8.55 -25.30 -7.87
C GLY A 532 9.62 -26.04 -7.07
N VAL A 533 10.87 -26.10 -7.53
CA VAL A 533 11.96 -26.86 -6.88
C VAL A 533 12.54 -26.08 -5.69
N GLN A 534 12.45 -26.64 -4.51
CA GLN A 534 12.89 -26.03 -3.23
C GLN A 534 14.27 -26.57 -2.83
N LEU A 535 15.33 -26.04 -3.43
CA LEU A 535 16.71 -26.53 -3.28
C LEU A 535 17.26 -26.51 -1.84
N TYR A 536 16.76 -25.59 -1.01
CA TYR A 536 17.27 -25.33 0.34
C TYR A 536 16.25 -25.62 1.44
N ALA A 537 15.13 -26.25 1.12
CA ALA A 537 14.13 -26.60 2.13
C ALA A 537 14.67 -27.62 3.16
N ASP A 538 15.50 -28.55 2.70
CA ASP A 538 16.37 -29.40 3.55
C ASP A 538 17.82 -29.07 3.27
N PRO A 539 18.51 -28.37 4.18
CA PRO A 539 19.93 -28.03 4.01
C PRO A 539 20.87 -29.23 3.89
N ALA A 540 20.44 -30.42 4.35
CA ALA A 540 21.23 -31.63 4.24
C ALA A 540 21.05 -32.37 2.90
N ALA A 541 20.03 -32.01 2.11
CA ALA A 541 19.77 -32.65 0.83
C ALA A 541 20.89 -32.39 -0.18
N ASP A 542 21.27 -33.41 -0.91
CA ASP A 542 22.18 -33.32 -2.05
C ASP A 542 21.38 -32.95 -3.31
N TRP A 543 21.97 -32.18 -4.21
CA TRP A 543 21.40 -31.87 -5.50
C TRP A 543 22.45 -31.48 -6.52
N HIS A 544 22.12 -31.66 -7.79
CA HIS A 544 22.96 -31.30 -8.92
C HIS A 544 22.15 -30.45 -9.91
N LEU A 545 22.67 -29.28 -10.25
CA LEU A 545 22.04 -28.33 -11.17
C LEU A 545 22.95 -28.11 -12.38
N THR A 546 22.42 -28.27 -13.56
CA THR A 546 23.08 -27.92 -14.82
C THR A 546 22.24 -26.93 -15.60
N ALA A 547 22.83 -25.82 -16.03
CA ALA A 547 22.15 -24.79 -16.81
C ALA A 547 22.98 -24.35 -18.02
N ASP A 548 22.35 -24.23 -19.19
CA ASP A 548 22.92 -23.62 -20.38
C ASP A 548 22.46 -22.17 -20.50
N LEU A 549 23.39 -21.24 -20.28
CA LEU A 549 23.14 -19.81 -20.20
C LEU A 549 23.61 -19.12 -21.49
N LEU A 550 22.73 -18.33 -22.13
CA LEU A 550 23.14 -17.44 -23.19
C LEU A 550 23.66 -16.14 -22.56
N LEU A 551 24.94 -15.90 -22.70
CA LEU A 551 25.58 -14.67 -22.25
C LEU A 551 25.62 -13.67 -23.39
N ASP A 552 25.03 -12.52 -23.18
CA ASP A 552 25.04 -11.37 -24.08
C ASP A 552 25.36 -10.08 -23.31
N ASP A 553 25.17 -8.92 -23.88
CA ASP A 553 25.48 -7.62 -23.29
C ASP A 553 24.53 -7.21 -22.14
N ARG A 554 23.47 -7.99 -21.89
CA ARG A 554 22.48 -7.69 -20.85
C ARG A 554 22.96 -8.18 -19.47
N ASP A 555 22.69 -7.37 -18.46
CA ASP A 555 22.93 -7.70 -17.05
C ASP A 555 21.65 -8.23 -16.41
N GLY A 556 21.79 -9.05 -15.35
CA GLY A 556 20.66 -9.54 -14.58
C GLY A 556 20.88 -10.89 -13.93
N THR A 557 19.80 -11.46 -13.41
CA THR A 557 19.78 -12.74 -12.70
C THR A 557 19.29 -13.85 -13.61
N PHE A 558 20.08 -14.91 -13.77
CA PHE A 558 19.70 -16.11 -14.50
C PHE A 558 18.88 -17.08 -13.64
N LEU A 559 19.39 -17.35 -12.42
CA LEU A 559 18.80 -18.32 -11.50
C LEU A 559 18.87 -17.78 -10.09
N SER A 560 17.79 -17.98 -9.31
CA SER A 560 17.81 -17.70 -7.87
C SER A 560 16.95 -18.68 -7.09
N CYS A 561 17.52 -19.24 -6.03
CA CYS A 561 16.84 -19.89 -4.92
C CYS A 561 17.45 -19.31 -3.65
N PHE A 562 16.94 -18.17 -3.20
CA PHE A 562 17.73 -17.23 -2.42
C PHE A 562 16.85 -16.46 -1.44
N ASN A 563 17.35 -16.19 -0.24
CA ASN A 563 16.69 -15.41 0.80
C ASN A 563 17.56 -14.20 1.20
N GLU A 564 17.01 -13.00 1.05
CA GLU A 564 17.62 -11.73 1.46
C GLU A 564 17.12 -11.33 2.86
N GLU A 565 17.59 -12.01 3.92
CA GLU A 565 17.30 -11.62 5.30
C GLU A 565 18.46 -10.84 5.91
N GLU A 566 18.18 -9.60 6.41
CA GLU A 566 19.09 -8.76 7.23
C GLU A 566 20.57 -8.78 6.83
N GLY A 567 20.86 -8.63 5.53
CA GLY A 567 22.23 -8.49 5.02
C GLY A 567 23.04 -9.80 4.91
N ALA A 568 22.44 -10.95 5.15
CA ALA A 568 23.03 -12.26 4.88
C ALA A 568 22.36 -12.89 3.66
N TYR A 569 23.06 -12.94 2.55
CA TYR A 569 22.61 -13.63 1.35
C TYR A 569 22.78 -15.14 1.54
N ARG A 570 21.72 -15.91 1.42
CA ARG A 570 21.71 -17.36 1.64
C ARG A 570 21.03 -18.08 0.50
N GLY A 571 21.68 -19.09 -0.07
CA GLY A 571 21.14 -19.92 -1.13
C GLY A 571 21.88 -19.83 -2.45
N LEU A 572 21.19 -20.10 -3.57
CA LEU A 572 21.76 -20.04 -4.92
C LEU A 572 21.36 -18.72 -5.59
N LEU A 573 22.35 -17.97 -6.07
CA LEU A 573 22.13 -16.79 -6.90
C LEU A 573 23.15 -16.77 -8.03
N VAL A 574 22.68 -16.80 -9.28
CA VAL A 574 23.50 -16.72 -10.50
C VAL A 574 23.18 -15.42 -11.21
N ARG A 575 24.12 -14.47 -11.19
CA ARG A 575 23.93 -13.12 -11.69
C ARG A 575 25.07 -12.68 -12.59
N LYS A 576 24.75 -11.98 -13.67
CA LYS A 576 25.73 -11.31 -14.53
C LYS A 576 25.69 -9.79 -14.30
N ALA A 577 26.87 -9.18 -14.20
CA ALA A 577 27.04 -7.74 -14.17
C ALA A 577 28.29 -7.36 -15.00
N GLY A 578 28.09 -6.65 -16.09
CA GLY A 578 29.13 -6.43 -17.09
C GLY A 578 29.70 -7.74 -17.62
N ASN A 579 31.01 -7.92 -17.59
CA ASN A 579 31.67 -9.15 -18.03
C ASN A 579 31.94 -10.16 -16.89
N ILE A 580 31.21 -10.05 -15.78
CA ILE A 580 31.41 -10.95 -14.64
C ILE A 580 30.11 -11.73 -14.42
N LEU A 581 30.21 -13.06 -14.42
CA LEU A 581 29.20 -13.96 -13.91
C LEU A 581 29.56 -14.33 -12.47
N SER A 582 28.66 -14.07 -11.54
CA SER A 582 28.80 -14.41 -10.12
C SER A 582 27.84 -15.54 -9.77
N ILE A 583 28.35 -16.56 -9.09
CA ILE A 583 27.59 -17.71 -8.60
C ILE A 583 27.76 -17.74 -7.08
N GLN A 584 26.72 -17.43 -6.36
CA GLN A 584 26.67 -17.53 -4.91
C GLN A 584 25.98 -18.84 -4.51
N VAL A 585 26.51 -19.54 -3.52
CA VAL A 585 25.97 -20.78 -2.96
C VAL A 585 26.08 -20.77 -1.44
N GLY A 586 25.09 -21.32 -0.75
CA GLY A 586 25.07 -21.35 0.71
C GLY A 586 25.02 -19.95 1.33
N GLU A 587 25.66 -19.76 2.48
CA GLU A 587 25.64 -18.49 3.21
C GLU A 587 26.67 -17.48 2.70
N GLU A 588 27.89 -17.91 2.38
CA GLU A 588 29.01 -16.99 2.14
C GLU A 588 29.85 -17.30 0.89
N ALA A 589 29.68 -18.45 0.26
CA ALA A 589 30.54 -18.85 -0.85
C ALA A 589 30.13 -18.16 -2.16
N VAL A 590 31.05 -17.41 -2.74
CA VAL A 590 30.86 -16.73 -4.03
C VAL A 590 31.97 -17.12 -4.99
N PHE A 591 31.58 -17.67 -6.14
CA PHE A 591 32.46 -17.90 -7.27
C PHE A 591 32.23 -16.88 -8.35
N SER A 592 33.25 -16.46 -9.05
CA SER A 592 33.09 -15.54 -10.19
C SER A 592 34.00 -15.90 -11.35
N THR A 593 33.54 -15.64 -12.55
CA THR A 593 34.32 -15.84 -13.77
C THR A 593 34.07 -14.71 -14.75
N LEU A 594 35.09 -14.43 -15.59
CA LEU A 594 34.93 -13.52 -16.71
C LEU A 594 34.17 -14.24 -17.82
N VAL A 595 33.20 -13.55 -18.39
CA VAL A 595 32.36 -14.07 -19.47
C VAL A 595 32.40 -13.13 -20.66
N PHE A 596 32.23 -13.68 -21.85
CA PHE A 596 32.23 -12.96 -23.11
C PHE A 596 30.95 -13.27 -23.88
N ASP A 597 30.42 -12.27 -24.58
CA ASP A 597 29.14 -12.33 -25.25
C ASP A 597 29.05 -13.40 -26.34
N GLY A 598 27.85 -13.94 -26.54
CA GLY A 598 27.41 -14.65 -27.75
C GLY A 598 27.62 -16.15 -27.75
N ALA A 599 27.92 -16.79 -26.63
CA ALA A 599 28.09 -18.24 -26.56
C ALA A 599 27.10 -18.91 -25.59
N HIS A 600 26.72 -20.15 -25.88
CA HIS A 600 26.15 -21.08 -24.91
C HIS A 600 27.20 -21.42 -23.84
N ASN A 601 26.83 -21.28 -22.58
CA ASN A 601 27.74 -21.51 -21.47
C ASN A 601 27.10 -22.43 -20.44
N ILE A 602 27.77 -23.52 -20.15
CA ILE A 602 27.27 -24.54 -19.23
C ILE A 602 27.74 -24.20 -17.82
N LEU A 603 26.81 -23.88 -16.95
CA LEU A 603 26.99 -23.81 -15.51
C LEU A 603 26.60 -25.15 -14.89
N ASP A 604 27.45 -25.67 -14.04
CA ASP A 604 27.27 -26.94 -13.31
C ASP A 604 27.56 -26.67 -11.82
N VAL A 605 26.56 -26.93 -10.99
CA VAL A 605 26.63 -26.74 -9.53
C VAL A 605 26.19 -28.01 -8.85
N GLU A 606 27.10 -28.66 -8.15
CA GLU A 606 26.86 -29.87 -7.37
C GLU A 606 26.97 -29.54 -5.88
N LYS A 607 25.95 -29.94 -5.12
CA LYS A 607 25.93 -29.84 -3.66
C LYS A 607 25.88 -31.24 -3.06
N THR A 608 26.85 -31.54 -2.15
CA THR A 608 26.87 -32.77 -1.37
C THR A 608 27.10 -32.43 0.11
N GLY A 609 26.09 -32.62 0.94
CA GLY A 609 26.07 -32.10 2.31
C GLY A 609 26.24 -30.59 2.34
N SER A 610 27.26 -30.07 3.01
CA SER A 610 27.63 -28.65 3.03
C SER A 610 28.63 -28.25 1.95
N SER A 611 29.11 -29.18 1.13
CA SER A 611 30.13 -28.91 0.12
C SER A 611 29.53 -28.64 -1.23
N TYR A 612 29.97 -27.55 -1.86
CA TYR A 612 29.59 -27.13 -3.20
C TYR A 612 30.77 -27.24 -4.15
N THR A 613 30.52 -27.79 -5.33
CA THR A 613 31.45 -27.80 -6.45
C THR A 613 30.84 -27.01 -7.61
N VAL A 614 31.53 -25.99 -8.07
CA VAL A 614 31.05 -25.12 -9.18
C VAL A 614 32.00 -25.26 -10.36
N ARG A 615 31.43 -25.62 -11.54
CA ARG A 615 32.12 -25.66 -12.81
C ARG A 615 31.45 -24.75 -13.83
N PHE A 616 32.25 -24.19 -14.70
CA PHE A 616 31.77 -23.39 -15.81
C PHE A 616 32.46 -23.80 -17.11
N ASN A 617 31.68 -24.18 -18.10
CA ASN A 617 32.18 -24.80 -19.36
C ASN A 617 33.13 -25.99 -19.11
N GLY A 618 32.83 -26.79 -18.12
CA GLY A 618 33.62 -27.95 -17.72
C GLY A 618 34.87 -27.62 -16.91
N VAL A 619 35.20 -26.34 -16.72
CA VAL A 619 36.33 -25.88 -15.92
C VAL A 619 35.91 -25.70 -14.47
N LEU A 620 36.61 -26.32 -13.52
CA LEU A 620 36.36 -26.12 -12.10
C LEU A 620 36.66 -24.67 -11.71
N LEU A 621 35.66 -23.94 -11.26
CA LEU A 621 35.84 -22.61 -10.67
C LEU A 621 36.29 -22.71 -9.22
N GLY A 622 35.79 -23.70 -8.49
CA GLY A 622 36.18 -23.97 -7.11
C GLY A 622 35.27 -24.94 -6.40
N THR A 623 35.67 -25.24 -5.16
CA THR A 623 34.87 -25.95 -4.17
C THR A 623 34.83 -25.11 -2.90
N ALA A 624 33.72 -25.13 -2.19
CA ALA A 624 33.56 -24.46 -0.91
C ALA A 624 32.65 -25.26 0.00
N ASP A 625 32.99 -25.26 1.28
CA ASP A 625 32.07 -25.73 2.31
C ASP A 625 31.32 -24.49 2.82
N SER A 626 30.00 -24.48 2.67
CA SER A 626 29.13 -23.39 3.11
C SER A 626 27.86 -23.97 3.69
N GLU A 627 27.55 -23.62 4.92
CA GLU A 627 26.29 -24.00 5.52
C GLU A 627 25.15 -23.26 4.81
N ALA A 628 23.97 -23.83 4.85
CA ALA A 628 22.75 -23.20 4.38
C ALA A 628 21.70 -23.29 5.47
N GLN A 629 20.90 -22.24 5.62
CA GLN A 629 19.73 -22.28 6.48
C GLN A 629 18.52 -22.78 5.65
N PRO A 630 17.53 -23.41 6.29
CA PRO A 630 16.31 -23.82 5.59
C PRO A 630 15.63 -22.64 4.89
N TYR A 631 15.43 -22.76 3.59
CA TYR A 631 14.67 -21.82 2.79
C TYR A 631 13.70 -22.56 1.87
N TYR A 632 12.42 -22.31 2.04
CA TYR A 632 11.34 -23.02 1.36
C TYR A 632 10.88 -22.37 0.07
N GLY A 633 11.46 -21.27 -0.37
CA GLY A 633 11.19 -20.69 -1.69
C GLY A 633 11.75 -21.56 -2.81
N SER A 634 11.02 -21.61 -3.91
CA SER A 634 11.42 -22.36 -5.09
C SER A 634 12.49 -21.64 -5.92
N LEU A 635 13.20 -22.41 -6.73
CA LEU A 635 14.14 -21.91 -7.74
C LEU A 635 13.41 -21.12 -8.82
N LEU A 636 13.80 -19.87 -9.01
CA LEU A 636 13.34 -18.99 -10.08
C LEU A 636 14.33 -18.96 -11.24
N VAL A 637 13.81 -18.86 -12.45
CA VAL A 637 14.55 -18.57 -13.68
C VAL A 637 14.23 -17.17 -14.15
N GLY A 638 15.24 -16.33 -14.27
CA GLY A 638 15.10 -14.96 -14.77
C GLY A 638 14.62 -13.93 -13.75
N ALA A 639 14.60 -14.24 -12.47
CA ALA A 639 14.20 -13.30 -11.42
C ALA A 639 14.83 -13.62 -10.05
N GLU A 640 14.65 -12.72 -9.11
CA GLU A 640 14.91 -12.90 -7.68
C GLU A 640 13.59 -12.78 -6.89
N ARG A 641 13.61 -13.05 -5.59
CA ARG A 641 12.49 -12.73 -4.70
C ARG A 641 12.86 -11.53 -3.82
N ASN A 642 11.92 -10.61 -3.66
CA ASN A 642 12.06 -9.51 -2.72
C ASN A 642 11.81 -9.97 -1.28
N PHE A 643 11.86 -9.05 -0.32
CA PHE A 643 11.57 -9.34 1.09
C PHE A 643 10.16 -9.92 1.30
N ASP A 644 9.17 -9.49 0.50
CA ASP A 644 7.78 -9.99 0.55
C ASP A 644 7.58 -11.32 -0.18
N LEU A 645 8.67 -11.94 -0.63
CA LEU A 645 8.73 -13.23 -1.33
C LEU A 645 8.13 -13.23 -2.74
N GLU A 646 7.85 -12.07 -3.29
CA GLU A 646 7.37 -11.90 -4.67
C GLU A 646 8.53 -11.93 -5.68
N PRO A 647 8.32 -12.41 -6.91
CA PRO A 647 9.29 -12.29 -7.98
C PRO A 647 9.65 -10.81 -8.24
N PHE A 648 10.94 -10.53 -8.27
CA PHE A 648 11.50 -9.18 -8.31
C PHE A 648 12.76 -9.18 -9.19
N ARG A 649 13.15 -8.03 -9.76
CA ARG A 649 14.28 -7.93 -10.69
C ARG A 649 14.23 -8.94 -11.82
N GLN A 650 13.06 -9.05 -12.48
CA GLN A 650 12.95 -9.86 -13.67
C GLN A 650 13.98 -9.43 -14.71
N SER A 651 14.59 -10.39 -15.34
CA SER A 651 15.76 -10.15 -16.20
C SER A 651 15.46 -10.53 -17.66
N ALA A 652 15.89 -9.68 -18.57
CA ALA A 652 15.78 -9.92 -20.01
C ALA A 652 16.90 -10.85 -20.52
N LEU A 653 17.09 -11.99 -19.88
CA LEU A 653 18.16 -12.97 -20.17
C LEU A 653 17.57 -14.26 -20.76
N THR A 654 18.45 -15.11 -21.29
CA THR A 654 18.03 -16.39 -21.87
C THR A 654 18.71 -17.56 -21.16
N VAL A 655 17.91 -18.53 -20.70
CA VAL A 655 18.33 -19.84 -20.22
C VAL A 655 17.86 -20.89 -21.22
N TRP A 656 18.78 -21.53 -21.91
CA TRP A 656 18.45 -22.50 -22.97
C TRP A 656 17.99 -23.83 -22.41
N SER A 657 18.58 -24.27 -21.33
CA SER A 657 18.16 -25.47 -20.61
C SER A 657 18.51 -25.35 -19.14
N LEU A 658 17.75 -26.02 -18.31
CA LEU A 658 17.97 -26.17 -16.90
C LEU A 658 17.55 -27.56 -16.46
N THR A 659 18.39 -28.28 -15.77
CA THR A 659 18.07 -29.53 -15.10
C THR A 659 18.46 -29.47 -13.65
N VAL A 660 17.65 -30.05 -12.77
CA VAL A 660 17.93 -30.29 -11.36
C VAL A 660 17.67 -31.76 -11.08
N GLU A 661 18.64 -32.44 -10.44
CA GLU A 661 18.59 -33.86 -10.10
C GLU A 661 18.90 -34.08 -8.61
#